data_1856b1a286957d0f9899f6238845fd73
#
_entry.id   1856b1a286957d0f9899f6238845fd73
#
_cell.length_a   1.000
_cell.length_b   1.000
_cell.length_c   1.000
_cell.angle_alpha   90.00
_cell.angle_beta   90.00
_cell.angle_gamma   90.00
#
_symmetry.space_group_name_H-M   'P 1'
#
loop_
_entity.id
_entity.type
_entity.pdbx_description
1 polymer ?
#
loop_
_entity_poly.entity_id
_entity_poly.type
_entity_poly.pdbx_seq_one_letter_code
_entity_poly.pdbx_strand_id
1 'polypeptide(L)'
;MLLVFALYGGVSLQAFAQARRPTPRRTPPRARVIPEETLLRIVRAEDERRWDTADLGALLSDANANVRARAALGAGRIGDARAVAPLVALLQTDKDERVRASAAFALGEIESGAAIEGLLSVIERKTASSVAETTGVRARVVEALGKIAAVMPGEDGARTKEIGRVLLVELESRGRLPANREVARLGLTAVLRARPEGAGRVVALFLDSTDARLRADAANTLTRLRAKNANDQLRKLLASDADAVVRANAARALGAAEDRGAFDLLIQHAANDKDERVRVSALRSLGTLRDARAAEPLVKRGETLLNAYRAAKTANASARPAELNELFELVNGLSRVLAGSGNERALAFVRAFREAEMWSAAEAEIAFARIAPNQYLRERPFHQLAFRAPDSRIAWQTYAAVAQGLGEIAAVSSERAGNSAVSVQADAQLALRTILGEATTPALAVPDVLTAIAAFKPPDGALVMRGQLAAPDVIVRATAAGQLGELPPDPETTAALAAALPAALRDEMNDAALAILDALAKQKSEAALGAIKTALDSPDYLLRRRAAAILQSAQPDDAASAEDGRIETVATRNRIGDYRRALARRSARVVATINTDKGAFKLELLPDAAPLTVDNFIELARRGYFNNIAFHRVVPNFVVQGGDPRGDGNGGPGYQIRCEINEVPYARGAVGMALSGKDTGGSQWFITHSPQPHLDGGYTVFARVVEGMEIVDRITRGDRILAINVAETRRK
;
A
#
# COMPACT_ATOMS: atom_id res chain seq x y z
N MET A 1 -46.62 1.56 74.35
CA MET A 1 -46.90 2.37 75.51
C MET A 1 -46.77 3.84 75.14
N LEU A 2 -47.88 4.57 75.21
CA LEU A 2 -48.11 6.01 75.27
C LEU A 2 -47.43 6.91 74.23
N LEU A 3 -48.16 7.45 73.20
CA LEU A 3 -49.10 8.58 73.25
C LEU A 3 -48.62 9.80 74.03
N VAL A 4 -48.46 10.95 73.32
CA VAL A 4 -49.13 12.22 73.65
C VAL A 4 -49.11 13.20 72.49
N PHE A 5 -50.26 13.78 72.23
CA PHE A 5 -50.67 14.86 71.32
C PHE A 5 -50.08 16.21 71.67
N ALA A 6 -49.91 17.11 70.76
CA ALA A 6 -50.40 18.48 70.83
C ALA A 6 -50.42 19.22 69.49
N LEU A 7 -51.55 19.78 69.26
CA LEU A 7 -52.05 20.68 68.22
C LEU A 7 -51.41 22.12 68.35
N TYR A 8 -51.34 22.84 67.24
CA TYR A 8 -51.74 24.21 66.90
C TYR A 8 -50.75 24.78 65.90
N GLY A 9 -51.20 25.20 64.75
CA GLY A 9 -51.60 26.47 64.28
C GLY A 9 -51.33 26.65 62.83
N GLY A 10 -52.42 26.78 62.04
CA GLY A 10 -52.34 27.02 60.59
C GLY A 10 -51.84 28.45 60.24
N VAL A 11 -51.06 28.54 59.20
CA VAL A 11 -51.01 29.71 58.37
C VAL A 11 -50.89 29.22 56.92
N SER A 12 -51.89 29.44 56.13
CA SER A 12 -51.93 29.19 54.70
C SER A 12 -51.11 30.24 53.95
N LEU A 13 -49.97 29.85 53.36
CA LEU A 13 -49.32 30.63 52.32
C LEU A 13 -49.57 29.95 50.97
N GLN A 14 -50.52 30.51 50.21
CA GLN A 14 -50.70 30.24 48.81
C GLN A 14 -49.40 30.73 48.04
N ALA A 15 -48.46 29.81 47.76
CA ALA A 15 -47.40 30.08 46.84
C ALA A 15 -47.91 29.85 45.40
N PHE A 16 -48.06 30.92 44.64
CA PHE A 16 -48.29 30.88 43.19
C PHE A 16 -47.14 30.14 42.49
N ALA A 17 -47.35 28.91 42.08
CA ALA A 17 -46.49 28.19 41.17
C ALA A 17 -46.63 28.81 39.77
N GLN A 18 -45.79 29.75 39.42
CA GLN A 18 -45.59 30.14 38.03
C GLN A 18 -45.04 28.93 37.27
N ALA A 19 -45.88 28.27 36.48
CA ALA A 19 -45.46 27.25 35.51
C ALA A 19 -44.48 27.91 34.50
N ARG A 20 -43.19 27.63 34.65
CA ARG A 20 -42.23 27.95 33.62
C ARG A 20 -42.63 27.22 32.34
N ARG A 21 -43.04 27.95 31.30
CA ARG A 21 -43.27 27.43 29.96
C ARG A 21 -41.97 26.71 29.53
N PRO A 22 -42.03 25.45 29.04
CA PRO A 22 -40.85 24.76 28.51
C PRO A 22 -40.33 25.58 27.33
N THR A 23 -39.10 26.01 27.41
CA THR A 23 -38.36 26.59 26.28
C THR A 23 -38.40 25.58 25.13
N PRO A 24 -38.82 25.99 23.92
CA PRO A 24 -38.81 25.08 22.78
C PRO A 24 -37.40 24.54 22.61
N ARG A 25 -37.23 23.22 22.73
CA ARG A 25 -36.01 22.53 22.34
C ARG A 25 -35.72 22.97 20.91
N ARG A 26 -34.66 23.77 20.69
CA ARG A 26 -34.12 24.02 19.36
C ARG A 26 -33.77 22.66 18.80
N THR A 27 -34.51 22.18 17.86
CA THR A 27 -34.14 21.08 16.97
C THR A 27 -32.78 21.46 16.37
N PRO A 28 -31.73 20.62 16.49
CA PRO A 28 -30.46 20.91 15.84
C PRO A 28 -30.77 21.15 14.37
N PRO A 29 -30.14 22.17 13.74
CA PRO A 29 -30.35 22.46 12.33
C PRO A 29 -30.09 21.19 11.55
N ARG A 30 -31.07 20.72 10.76
CA ARG A 30 -30.89 19.60 9.83
C ARG A 30 -29.59 19.87 9.05
N ALA A 31 -28.64 18.93 9.10
CA ALA A 31 -27.43 19.03 8.31
C ALA A 31 -27.83 19.36 6.86
N ARG A 32 -27.41 20.50 6.35
CA ARG A 32 -27.75 20.93 4.98
C ARG A 32 -27.12 19.94 4.02
N VAL A 33 -27.95 19.18 3.31
CA VAL A 33 -27.52 18.19 2.32
C VAL A 33 -26.82 18.94 1.18
N ILE A 34 -25.76 18.37 0.61
CA ILE A 34 -25.14 18.90 -0.62
C ILE A 34 -26.13 18.66 -1.77
N PRO A 35 -26.49 19.69 -2.56
CA PRO A 35 -27.30 19.49 -3.74
C PRO A 35 -26.67 18.52 -4.72
N GLU A 36 -27.47 17.65 -5.34
CA GLU A 36 -26.96 16.58 -6.22
C GLU A 36 -26.15 17.14 -7.40
N GLU A 37 -26.62 18.20 -8.04
CA GLU A 37 -25.89 18.84 -9.17
C GLU A 37 -24.57 19.48 -8.71
N THR A 38 -24.50 20.01 -7.50
CA THR A 38 -23.26 20.52 -6.93
C THR A 38 -22.26 19.39 -6.69
N LEU A 39 -22.74 18.26 -6.15
CA LEU A 39 -21.90 17.10 -5.92
C LEU A 39 -21.42 16.48 -7.23
N LEU A 40 -22.29 16.42 -8.23
CA LEU A 40 -21.97 15.97 -9.58
C LEU A 40 -20.85 16.80 -10.21
N ARG A 41 -20.93 18.14 -10.08
CA ARG A 41 -19.87 19.06 -10.52
C ARG A 41 -18.53 18.75 -9.84
N ILE A 42 -18.53 18.57 -8.52
CA ILE A 42 -17.31 18.27 -7.75
C ILE A 42 -16.70 16.93 -8.19
N VAL A 43 -17.49 15.84 -8.22
CA VAL A 43 -17.00 14.51 -8.57
C VAL A 43 -16.49 14.46 -10.02
N ARG A 44 -17.17 15.15 -10.93
CA ARG A 44 -16.72 15.27 -12.31
C ARG A 44 -15.38 16.03 -12.40
N ALA A 45 -15.23 17.15 -11.69
CA ALA A 45 -13.98 17.90 -11.67
C ALA A 45 -12.82 17.08 -11.07
N GLU A 46 -13.09 16.24 -10.03
CA GLU A 46 -12.11 15.30 -9.47
C GLU A 46 -11.66 14.26 -10.51
N ASP A 47 -12.59 13.64 -11.23
CA ASP A 47 -12.28 12.62 -12.23
C ASP A 47 -11.52 13.22 -13.43
N GLU A 48 -11.93 14.41 -13.88
CA GLU A 48 -11.28 15.19 -14.95
C GLU A 48 -9.96 15.84 -14.49
N ARG A 49 -9.59 15.76 -13.19
CA ARG A 49 -8.43 16.49 -12.60
C ARG A 49 -8.43 17.97 -12.95
N ARG A 50 -9.61 18.55 -13.04
CA ARG A 50 -9.82 19.93 -13.48
C ARG A 50 -9.99 20.88 -12.31
N TRP A 51 -8.99 21.72 -12.08
CA TRP A 51 -9.10 22.86 -11.19
C TRP A 51 -9.52 24.10 -11.97
N ASP A 52 -10.62 24.68 -11.56
CA ASP A 52 -11.12 25.96 -12.08
C ASP A 52 -11.57 26.83 -10.90
N THR A 53 -10.97 28.01 -10.78
CA THR A 53 -11.25 28.96 -9.69
C THR A 53 -12.69 29.47 -9.75
N ALA A 54 -13.27 29.65 -10.94
CA ALA A 54 -14.66 30.10 -11.11
C ALA A 54 -15.68 28.96 -10.91
N ASP A 55 -15.29 27.71 -11.10
CA ASP A 55 -16.15 26.54 -10.91
C ASP A 55 -15.96 25.92 -9.50
N LEU A 56 -14.98 25.01 -9.33
CA LEU A 56 -14.73 24.32 -8.07
C LEU A 56 -14.23 25.27 -6.98
N GLY A 57 -13.37 26.23 -7.35
CA GLY A 57 -12.84 27.22 -6.42
C GLY A 57 -13.93 28.10 -5.80
N ALA A 58 -14.97 28.48 -6.55
CA ALA A 58 -16.10 29.23 -6.02
C ALA A 58 -16.87 28.48 -4.93
N LEU A 59 -16.92 27.13 -4.98
CA LEU A 59 -17.58 26.31 -3.98
C LEU A 59 -16.88 26.30 -2.62
N LEU A 60 -15.62 26.71 -2.54
CA LEU A 60 -14.90 26.89 -1.28
C LEU A 60 -15.49 28.03 -0.44
N SER A 61 -16.28 28.95 -1.04
CA SER A 61 -16.99 30.04 -0.36
C SER A 61 -18.50 29.81 -0.25
N ASP A 62 -19.01 28.61 -0.54
CA ASP A 62 -20.45 28.31 -0.48
C ASP A 62 -21.00 28.51 0.94
N ALA A 63 -22.26 28.97 1.04
CA ALA A 63 -22.94 29.16 2.33
C ALA A 63 -23.10 27.84 3.13
N ASN A 64 -23.14 26.68 2.44
CA ASN A 64 -23.24 25.37 3.03
C ASN A 64 -21.87 24.80 3.37
N ALA A 65 -21.57 24.63 4.66
CA ALA A 65 -20.29 24.06 5.13
C ALA A 65 -19.99 22.67 4.55
N ASN A 66 -21.00 21.84 4.29
CA ASN A 66 -20.79 20.54 3.67
C ASN A 66 -20.32 20.66 2.22
N VAL A 67 -20.77 21.69 1.49
CA VAL A 67 -20.29 21.98 0.14
C VAL A 67 -18.84 22.43 0.21
N ARG A 68 -18.49 23.36 1.10
CA ARG A 68 -17.11 23.86 1.27
C ARG A 68 -16.14 22.71 1.62
N ALA A 69 -16.51 21.86 2.61
CA ALA A 69 -15.67 20.72 3.00
C ALA A 69 -15.48 19.73 1.85
N ARG A 70 -16.56 19.42 1.10
CA ARG A 70 -16.50 18.51 -0.04
C ARG A 70 -15.71 19.08 -1.22
N ALA A 71 -15.81 20.39 -1.47
CA ALA A 71 -15.02 21.09 -2.48
C ALA A 71 -13.53 21.11 -2.09
N ALA A 72 -13.22 21.33 -0.82
CA ALA A 72 -11.83 21.28 -0.32
C ALA A 72 -11.22 19.88 -0.54
N LEU A 73 -11.96 18.80 -0.19
CA LEU A 73 -11.52 17.44 -0.48
C LEU A 73 -11.29 17.23 -1.98
N GLY A 74 -12.18 17.73 -2.83
CA GLY A 74 -12.04 17.70 -4.28
C GLY A 74 -10.78 18.37 -4.78
N ALA A 75 -10.48 19.55 -4.28
CA ALA A 75 -9.26 20.29 -4.60
C ALA A 75 -7.99 19.48 -4.24
N GLY A 76 -7.97 18.83 -3.09
CA GLY A 76 -6.87 17.95 -2.68
C GLY A 76 -6.70 16.74 -3.62
N ARG A 77 -7.79 16.10 -4.01
CA ARG A 77 -7.77 14.96 -4.97
C ARG A 77 -7.27 15.34 -6.35
N ILE A 78 -7.62 16.55 -6.82
CA ILE A 78 -7.12 17.11 -8.09
C ILE A 78 -5.61 17.30 -7.99
N GLY A 79 -5.12 17.86 -6.88
CA GLY A 79 -3.69 18.05 -6.63
C GLY A 79 -3.09 19.27 -7.32
N ASP A 80 -3.90 20.27 -7.71
CA ASP A 80 -3.44 21.49 -8.38
C ASP A 80 -2.91 22.52 -7.36
N ALA A 81 -1.68 22.98 -7.55
CA ALA A 81 -1.03 23.94 -6.66
C ALA A 81 -1.76 25.30 -6.58
N ARG A 82 -2.54 25.68 -7.59
CA ARG A 82 -3.36 26.91 -7.60
C ARG A 82 -4.45 26.88 -6.51
N ALA A 83 -4.83 25.71 -6.00
CA ALA A 83 -5.77 25.56 -4.89
C ALA A 83 -5.15 25.84 -3.51
N VAL A 84 -3.82 25.92 -3.37
CA VAL A 84 -3.14 26.05 -2.07
C VAL A 84 -3.58 27.32 -1.33
N ALA A 85 -3.50 28.48 -1.96
CA ALA A 85 -3.83 29.75 -1.30
C ALA A 85 -5.29 29.81 -0.80
N PRO A 86 -6.33 29.48 -1.58
CA PRO A 86 -7.70 29.44 -1.08
C PRO A 86 -7.93 28.35 0.01
N LEU A 87 -7.24 27.20 -0.04
CA LEU A 87 -7.32 26.19 1.01
C LEU A 87 -6.65 26.63 2.32
N VAL A 88 -5.52 27.34 2.26
CA VAL A 88 -4.88 27.96 3.44
C VAL A 88 -5.81 28.98 4.07
N ALA A 89 -6.45 29.85 3.28
CA ALA A 89 -7.43 30.81 3.79
C ALA A 89 -8.60 30.08 4.50
N LEU A 90 -9.11 29.01 3.91
CA LEU A 90 -10.20 28.20 4.47
C LEU A 90 -9.77 27.55 5.81
N LEU A 91 -8.58 26.96 5.86
CA LEU A 91 -7.99 26.38 7.08
C LEU A 91 -7.91 27.40 8.23
N GLN A 92 -7.52 28.62 7.90
CA GLN A 92 -7.27 29.65 8.90
C GLN A 92 -8.53 30.38 9.40
N THR A 93 -9.59 30.48 8.58
CA THR A 93 -10.69 31.40 8.83
C THR A 93 -12.09 30.76 8.86
N ASP A 94 -12.28 29.53 8.33
CA ASP A 94 -13.62 28.93 8.30
C ASP A 94 -14.14 28.63 9.72
N LYS A 95 -15.42 28.95 9.95
CA LYS A 95 -16.08 28.75 11.24
C LYS A 95 -16.36 27.26 11.54
N ASP A 96 -16.56 26.45 10.51
CA ASP A 96 -16.83 25.00 10.63
C ASP A 96 -15.51 24.22 10.71
N GLU A 97 -15.33 23.50 11.82
CA GLU A 97 -14.15 22.68 12.08
C GLU A 97 -13.92 21.62 10.98
N ARG A 98 -14.98 21.00 10.47
CA ARG A 98 -14.87 19.96 9.43
C ARG A 98 -14.33 20.55 8.13
N VAL A 99 -14.70 21.79 7.80
CA VAL A 99 -14.16 22.50 6.64
C VAL A 99 -12.67 22.74 6.81
N ARG A 100 -12.24 23.23 8.00
CA ARG A 100 -10.82 23.41 8.29
C ARG A 100 -10.02 22.11 8.23
N ALA A 101 -10.58 21.02 8.79
CA ALA A 101 -9.94 19.70 8.74
C ALA A 101 -9.80 19.19 7.30
N SER A 102 -10.86 19.33 6.46
CA SER A 102 -10.81 18.95 5.05
C SER A 102 -9.83 19.82 4.24
N ALA A 103 -9.70 21.09 4.57
CA ALA A 103 -8.71 21.97 3.95
C ALA A 103 -7.28 21.55 4.31
N ALA A 104 -7.00 21.21 5.58
CA ALA A 104 -5.70 20.70 6.00
C ALA A 104 -5.38 19.37 5.29
N PHE A 105 -6.34 18.43 5.23
CA PHE A 105 -6.17 17.18 4.51
C PHE A 105 -5.85 17.42 3.03
N ALA A 106 -6.60 18.31 2.37
CA ALA A 106 -6.42 18.68 0.97
C ALA A 106 -5.03 19.28 0.69
N LEU A 107 -4.54 20.16 1.56
CA LEU A 107 -3.18 20.71 1.46
C LEU A 107 -2.11 19.61 1.53
N GLY A 108 -2.33 18.58 2.37
CA GLY A 108 -1.47 17.41 2.43
C GLY A 108 -1.52 16.55 1.16
N GLU A 109 -2.68 16.48 0.47
CA GLU A 109 -2.81 15.72 -0.80
C GLU A 109 -2.19 16.46 -2.02
N ILE A 110 -2.15 17.78 -1.96
CA ILE A 110 -1.49 18.60 -2.99
C ILE A 110 0.04 18.53 -2.87
N GLU A 111 0.55 18.26 -1.67
CA GLU A 111 1.99 18.07 -1.39
C GLU A 111 2.86 19.28 -1.79
N SER A 112 2.31 20.49 -1.79
CA SER A 112 3.02 21.71 -2.16
C SER A 112 3.71 22.37 -0.96
N GLY A 113 5.00 22.74 -1.13
CA GLY A 113 5.76 23.50 -0.14
C GLY A 113 5.14 24.88 0.19
N ALA A 114 4.36 25.46 -0.73
CA ALA A 114 3.66 26.73 -0.50
C ALA A 114 2.61 26.66 0.64
N ALA A 115 2.18 25.45 1.04
CA ALA A 115 1.24 25.27 2.14
C ALA A 115 1.89 25.32 3.54
N ILE A 116 3.21 25.21 3.65
CA ILE A 116 3.92 24.98 4.91
C ILE A 116 3.64 26.09 5.92
N GLU A 117 3.83 27.35 5.56
CA GLU A 117 3.62 28.50 6.44
C GLU A 117 2.18 28.57 6.97
N GLY A 118 1.20 28.31 6.09
CA GLY A 118 -0.20 28.26 6.46
C GLY A 118 -0.50 27.15 7.48
N LEU A 119 0.09 25.97 7.30
CA LEU A 119 -0.05 24.82 8.20
C LEU A 119 0.67 25.06 9.53
N LEU A 120 1.91 25.54 9.52
CA LEU A 120 2.69 25.86 10.74
C LEU A 120 1.98 26.92 11.58
N SER A 121 1.39 27.95 10.97
CA SER A 121 0.65 28.98 11.68
C SER A 121 -0.47 28.43 12.57
N VAL A 122 -1.09 27.30 12.19
CA VAL A 122 -2.14 26.64 12.99
C VAL A 122 -1.53 25.95 14.21
N ILE A 123 -0.36 25.33 14.09
CA ILE A 123 0.33 24.65 15.20
C ILE A 123 0.92 25.64 16.20
N GLU A 124 1.51 26.73 15.72
CA GLU A 124 2.26 27.70 16.52
C GLU A 124 1.38 28.74 17.23
N ARG A 125 0.11 28.86 16.85
CA ARG A 125 -0.81 29.84 17.47
C ARG A 125 -0.89 29.63 18.97
N LYS A 126 -0.21 30.49 19.72
CA LYS A 126 -0.18 30.47 21.18
C LYS A 126 -1.43 31.06 21.81
N THR A 127 -2.17 31.93 21.17
CA THR A 127 -3.46 32.54 21.64
C THR A 127 -4.05 33.51 20.60
N ALA A 128 -5.37 33.75 20.68
CA ALA A 128 -6.09 34.84 19.99
C ALA A 128 -6.43 34.67 18.50
N SER A 129 -6.74 33.47 18.04
CA SER A 129 -7.56 33.32 16.82
C SER A 129 -9.05 33.45 17.18
N SER A 130 -9.84 34.15 16.35
CA SER A 130 -11.31 34.20 16.47
C SER A 130 -11.99 32.83 16.31
N VAL A 131 -11.24 31.79 15.94
CA VAL A 131 -11.69 30.42 15.71
C VAL A 131 -10.91 29.48 16.60
N ALA A 132 -11.61 28.74 17.48
CA ALA A 132 -11.01 27.74 18.36
C ALA A 132 -10.33 26.64 17.55
N GLU A 133 -9.07 26.38 17.87
CA GLU A 133 -8.35 25.23 17.34
C GLU A 133 -8.85 23.95 18.01
N THR A 134 -9.18 22.95 17.19
CA THR A 134 -9.66 21.65 17.68
C THR A 134 -8.62 20.57 17.43
N THR A 135 -8.70 19.51 18.23
CA THR A 135 -7.81 18.34 18.10
C THR A 135 -7.90 17.72 16.70
N GLY A 136 -9.09 17.72 16.07
CA GLY A 136 -9.29 17.18 14.74
C GLY A 136 -8.54 17.95 13.65
N VAL A 137 -8.64 19.28 13.64
CA VAL A 137 -7.92 20.14 12.70
C VAL A 137 -6.41 19.97 12.88
N ARG A 138 -5.93 19.99 14.13
CA ARG A 138 -4.51 19.84 14.45
C ARG A 138 -3.95 18.51 13.96
N ALA A 139 -4.68 17.42 14.16
CA ALA A 139 -4.29 16.10 13.68
C ALA A 139 -4.12 16.07 12.14
N ARG A 140 -5.02 16.71 11.39
CA ARG A 140 -4.92 16.82 9.94
C ARG A 140 -3.77 17.73 9.47
N VAL A 141 -3.48 18.78 10.20
CA VAL A 141 -2.31 19.64 9.92
C VAL A 141 -1.01 18.83 10.11
N VAL A 142 -0.90 18.06 11.19
CA VAL A 142 0.24 17.16 11.43
C VAL A 142 0.39 16.14 10.30
N GLU A 143 -0.72 15.53 9.85
CA GLU A 143 -0.71 14.61 8.70
C GLU A 143 -0.21 15.29 7.42
N ALA A 144 -0.73 16.49 7.12
CA ALA A 144 -0.38 17.26 5.92
C ALA A 144 1.12 17.61 5.90
N LEU A 145 1.64 18.11 7.02
CA LEU A 145 3.07 18.41 7.14
C LEU A 145 3.95 17.18 6.91
N GLY A 146 3.53 16.01 7.40
CA GLY A 146 4.24 14.76 7.16
C GLY A 146 4.26 14.34 5.69
N LYS A 147 3.14 14.55 4.94
CA LYS A 147 3.06 14.27 3.51
C LYS A 147 3.96 15.22 2.70
N ILE A 148 3.89 16.51 2.97
CA ILE A 148 4.70 17.53 2.29
C ILE A 148 6.19 17.25 2.54
N ALA A 149 6.60 16.99 3.78
CA ALA A 149 8.00 16.69 4.10
C ALA A 149 8.55 15.45 3.36
N ALA A 150 7.69 14.48 3.06
CA ALA A 150 8.10 13.24 2.39
C ALA A 150 8.50 13.44 0.91
N VAL A 151 7.99 14.49 0.26
CA VAL A 151 8.20 14.76 -1.17
C VAL A 151 9.10 15.98 -1.41
N MET A 152 9.51 16.69 -0.35
CA MET A 152 10.39 17.84 -0.49
C MET A 152 11.77 17.44 -1.02
N PRO A 153 12.34 18.19 -1.98
CA PRO A 153 13.69 17.99 -2.45
C PRO A 153 14.72 18.08 -1.31
N GLY A 154 15.81 17.31 -1.39
CA GLY A 154 16.88 17.35 -0.39
C GLY A 154 17.57 18.74 -0.24
N GLU A 155 17.43 19.61 -1.23
CA GLU A 155 17.91 21.00 -1.23
C GLU A 155 17.16 21.88 -0.21
N ASP A 156 15.90 21.57 0.11
CA ASP A 156 15.10 22.26 1.13
C ASP A 156 15.33 21.73 2.56
N GLY A 157 16.54 21.25 2.86
CA GLY A 157 16.87 20.59 4.12
C GLY A 157 16.56 21.40 5.38
N ALA A 158 16.58 22.73 5.34
CA ALA A 158 16.24 23.59 6.48
C ALA A 158 14.74 23.50 6.81
N ARG A 159 13.87 23.61 5.82
CA ARG A 159 12.41 23.51 6.00
C ARG A 159 11.96 22.10 6.38
N THR A 160 12.55 21.08 5.79
CA THR A 160 12.29 19.68 6.17
C THR A 160 12.67 19.43 7.63
N LYS A 161 13.81 19.97 8.09
CA LYS A 161 14.23 19.91 9.51
C LYS A 161 13.27 20.66 10.43
N GLU A 162 12.78 21.83 10.02
CA GLU A 162 11.80 22.60 10.78
C GLU A 162 10.49 21.81 10.96
N ILE A 163 9.93 21.31 9.85
CA ILE A 163 8.73 20.45 9.91
C ILE A 163 8.98 19.25 10.84
N GLY A 164 10.12 18.58 10.68
CA GLY A 164 10.48 17.43 11.50
C GLY A 164 10.50 17.76 13.00
N ARG A 165 11.12 18.90 13.37
CA ARG A 165 11.13 19.40 14.75
C ARG A 165 9.72 19.65 15.29
N VAL A 166 8.87 20.31 14.51
CA VAL A 166 7.49 20.60 14.89
C VAL A 166 6.70 19.31 15.10
N LEU A 167 6.81 18.35 14.20
CA LEU A 167 6.15 17.04 14.31
C LEU A 167 6.59 16.29 15.58
N LEU A 168 7.88 16.30 15.91
CA LEU A 168 8.38 15.66 17.13
C LEU A 168 7.84 16.34 18.39
N VAL A 169 7.86 17.67 18.45
CA VAL A 169 7.33 18.43 19.59
C VAL A 169 5.83 18.17 19.78
N GLU A 170 5.05 18.17 18.70
CA GLU A 170 3.61 17.89 18.75
C GLU A 170 3.34 16.46 19.26
N LEU A 171 4.09 15.49 18.76
CA LEU A 171 3.92 14.10 19.14
C LEU A 171 4.32 13.88 20.61
N GLU A 172 5.44 14.45 21.06
CA GLU A 172 5.96 14.29 22.41
C GLU A 172 5.10 15.01 23.47
N SER A 173 4.69 16.25 23.19
CA SER A 173 3.99 17.09 24.18
C SER A 173 2.49 16.88 24.20
N ARG A 174 1.85 16.76 23.04
CA ARG A 174 0.38 16.69 22.91
C ARG A 174 -0.13 15.29 22.59
N GLY A 175 0.58 14.55 21.74
CA GLY A 175 0.15 13.22 21.31
C GLY A 175 0.03 12.21 22.45
N ARG A 176 0.75 12.41 23.56
CA ARG A 176 0.66 11.55 24.76
C ARG A 176 -0.59 11.77 25.61
N LEU A 177 -1.33 12.85 25.40
CA LEU A 177 -2.58 13.11 26.11
C LEU A 177 -3.71 12.23 25.56
N PRO A 178 -4.50 11.53 26.38
CA PRO A 178 -5.57 10.67 25.91
C PRO A 178 -6.60 11.38 25.03
N ALA A 179 -6.88 12.66 25.31
CA ALA A 179 -7.78 13.49 24.53
C ALA A 179 -7.28 13.75 23.09
N ASN A 180 -5.98 13.58 22.84
CA ASN A 180 -5.34 13.87 21.55
C ASN A 180 -4.96 12.59 20.78
N ARG A 181 -5.71 11.50 20.99
CA ARG A 181 -5.47 10.19 20.35
C ARG A 181 -5.26 10.29 18.83
N GLU A 182 -6.03 11.15 18.17
CA GLU A 182 -5.94 11.31 16.71
C GLU A 182 -4.65 12.07 16.30
N VAL A 183 -4.19 13.03 17.10
CA VAL A 183 -2.89 13.67 16.91
C VAL A 183 -1.76 12.65 17.05
N ALA A 184 -1.83 11.74 18.04
CA ALA A 184 -0.87 10.68 18.20
C ALA A 184 -0.84 9.74 16.98
N ARG A 185 -2.03 9.27 16.55
CA ARG A 185 -2.15 8.32 15.45
C ARG A 185 -1.60 8.89 14.13
N LEU A 186 -2.02 10.10 13.75
CA LEU A 186 -1.56 10.75 12.53
C LEU A 186 -0.12 11.26 12.67
N GLY A 187 0.29 11.66 13.87
CA GLY A 187 1.65 12.09 14.18
C GLY A 187 2.68 10.96 14.03
N LEU A 188 2.38 9.75 14.49
CA LEU A 188 3.24 8.59 14.28
C LEU A 188 3.48 8.32 12.79
N THR A 189 2.43 8.46 11.97
CA THR A 189 2.53 8.30 10.51
C THR A 189 3.27 9.49 9.86
N ALA A 190 3.04 10.71 10.33
CA ALA A 190 3.72 11.91 9.83
C ALA A 190 5.23 11.86 10.10
N VAL A 191 5.62 11.46 11.32
CA VAL A 191 7.03 11.25 11.70
C VAL A 191 7.68 10.14 10.87
N LEU A 192 6.93 9.06 10.55
CA LEU A 192 7.40 8.03 9.64
C LEU A 192 7.70 8.57 8.24
N ARG A 193 6.85 9.45 7.72
CA ARG A 193 6.99 10.05 6.38
C ARG A 193 8.15 11.06 6.33
N ALA A 194 8.21 11.96 7.30
CA ALA A 194 9.22 13.01 7.38
C ALA A 194 10.61 12.52 7.82
N ARG A 195 10.69 11.39 8.56
CA ARG A 195 11.91 10.77 9.09
C ARG A 195 12.86 11.75 9.80
N PRO A 196 12.39 12.60 10.71
CA PRO A 196 13.26 13.53 11.39
C PRO A 196 14.27 12.83 12.30
N GLU A 197 15.42 13.48 12.51
CA GLU A 197 16.39 13.03 13.51
C GLU A 197 15.73 12.96 14.90
N GLY A 198 16.02 11.92 15.68
CA GLY A 198 15.38 11.70 16.99
C GLY A 198 13.99 11.04 16.93
N ALA A 199 13.44 10.76 15.75
CA ALA A 199 12.12 10.13 15.58
C ALA A 199 11.96 8.85 16.42
N GLY A 200 12.96 7.97 16.41
CA GLY A 200 12.92 6.72 17.16
C GLY A 200 12.70 6.92 18.67
N ARG A 201 13.32 7.95 19.26
CA ARG A 201 13.18 8.28 20.70
C ARG A 201 11.75 8.70 21.03
N VAL A 202 11.17 9.61 20.23
CA VAL A 202 9.83 10.14 20.51
C VAL A 202 8.76 9.07 20.24
N VAL A 203 8.91 8.28 19.17
CA VAL A 203 7.99 7.18 18.84
C VAL A 203 8.00 6.10 19.93
N ALA A 204 9.17 5.77 20.52
CA ALA A 204 9.28 4.78 21.59
C ALA A 204 8.44 5.12 22.83
N LEU A 205 8.15 6.40 23.10
CA LEU A 205 7.28 6.80 24.20
C LEU A 205 5.85 6.26 24.10
N PHE A 206 5.40 5.88 22.90
CA PHE A 206 4.08 5.32 22.66
C PHE A 206 4.00 3.80 22.82
N LEU A 207 5.13 3.13 23.01
CA LEU A 207 5.16 1.70 23.34
C LEU A 207 4.55 1.40 24.71
N ASP A 208 4.54 2.39 25.62
CA ASP A 208 3.95 2.28 26.96
C ASP A 208 2.50 2.84 27.02
N SER A 209 1.88 3.17 25.87
CA SER A 209 0.52 3.67 25.83
C SER A 209 -0.50 2.64 26.33
N THR A 210 -1.53 3.10 27.05
CA THR A 210 -2.67 2.25 27.45
C THR A 210 -3.51 1.80 26.23
N ASP A 211 -3.46 2.55 25.12
CA ASP A 211 -4.15 2.20 23.88
C ASP A 211 -3.30 1.22 23.05
N ALA A 212 -3.77 -0.02 22.93
CA ALA A 212 -3.09 -1.07 22.14
C ALA A 212 -2.85 -0.66 20.69
N ARG A 213 -3.77 0.14 20.10
CA ARG A 213 -3.59 0.65 18.73
C ARG A 213 -2.38 1.57 18.63
N LEU A 214 -2.18 2.47 19.58
CA LEU A 214 -1.02 3.37 19.59
C LEU A 214 0.29 2.59 19.82
N ARG A 215 0.29 1.57 20.70
CA ARG A 215 1.47 0.69 20.85
C ARG A 215 1.80 -0.04 19.56
N ALA A 216 0.78 -0.58 18.86
CA ALA A 216 0.96 -1.27 17.59
C ALA A 216 1.47 -0.34 16.48
N ASP A 217 0.90 0.88 16.37
CA ASP A 217 1.31 1.88 15.38
C ASP A 217 2.73 2.38 15.67
N ALA A 218 3.11 2.57 16.94
CA ALA A 218 4.48 2.92 17.34
C ALA A 218 5.49 1.82 16.93
N ALA A 219 5.21 0.56 17.25
CA ALA A 219 6.05 -0.56 16.87
C ALA A 219 6.18 -0.70 15.34
N ASN A 220 5.09 -0.48 14.59
CA ASN A 220 5.12 -0.44 13.12
C ASN A 220 5.99 0.72 12.60
N THR A 221 5.89 1.89 13.20
CA THR A 221 6.71 3.06 12.85
C THR A 221 8.19 2.79 13.11
N LEU A 222 8.54 2.25 14.28
CA LEU A 222 9.93 1.86 14.63
C LEU A 222 10.49 0.82 13.66
N THR A 223 9.67 -0.16 13.23
CA THR A 223 10.05 -1.14 12.20
C THR A 223 10.53 -0.45 10.93
N ARG A 224 9.77 0.54 10.44
CA ARG A 224 10.04 1.23 9.18
C ARG A 224 11.17 2.25 9.29
N LEU A 225 11.37 2.83 10.48
CA LEU A 225 12.51 3.68 10.80
C LEU A 225 13.79 2.87 11.03
N ARG A 226 13.71 1.56 11.22
CA ARG A 226 14.80 0.67 11.66
C ARG A 226 15.47 1.18 12.95
N ALA A 227 14.65 1.70 13.88
CA ALA A 227 15.13 2.31 15.11
C ALA A 227 15.67 1.25 16.07
N LYS A 228 16.86 1.49 16.66
CA LYS A 228 17.57 0.54 17.56
C LYS A 228 17.46 0.93 19.04
N ASN A 229 16.81 2.02 19.35
CA ASN A 229 16.81 2.63 20.71
C ASN A 229 15.67 2.16 21.62
N ALA A 230 14.83 1.21 21.19
CA ALA A 230 13.63 0.75 21.92
C ALA A 230 13.60 -0.77 22.15
N ASN A 231 14.73 -1.46 22.00
CA ASN A 231 14.78 -2.92 21.97
C ASN A 231 14.22 -3.57 23.25
N ASP A 232 14.53 -3.03 24.45
CA ASP A 232 14.04 -3.58 25.71
C ASP A 232 12.52 -3.48 25.84
N GLN A 233 11.93 -2.33 25.49
CA GLN A 233 10.49 -2.14 25.48
C GLN A 233 9.81 -3.07 24.45
N LEU A 234 10.39 -3.20 23.26
CA LEU A 234 9.88 -4.10 22.21
C LEU A 234 9.95 -5.57 22.62
N ARG A 235 11.03 -6.01 23.30
CA ARG A 235 11.13 -7.36 23.88
C ARG A 235 10.04 -7.60 24.93
N LYS A 236 9.79 -6.62 25.81
CA LYS A 236 8.72 -6.70 26.81
C LYS A 236 7.34 -6.82 26.14
N LEU A 237 7.05 -6.01 25.10
CA LEU A 237 5.79 -6.09 24.36
C LEU A 237 5.62 -7.44 23.67
N LEU A 238 6.66 -7.95 23.01
CA LEU A 238 6.60 -9.27 22.37
C LEU A 238 6.31 -10.36 23.41
N ALA A 239 6.96 -10.33 24.55
CA ALA A 239 6.84 -11.34 25.57
C ALA A 239 5.44 -11.41 26.23
N SER A 240 4.75 -10.27 26.40
CA SER A 240 3.61 -10.24 27.31
C SER A 240 2.44 -9.34 26.94
N ASP A 241 2.48 -8.61 25.79
CA ASP A 241 1.33 -7.77 25.43
C ASP A 241 0.10 -8.64 25.12
N ALA A 242 -1.05 -8.23 25.64
CA ALA A 242 -2.30 -8.95 25.42
C ALA A 242 -2.76 -8.91 23.95
N ASP A 243 -2.46 -7.81 23.24
CA ASP A 243 -2.85 -7.63 21.85
C ASP A 243 -1.86 -8.30 20.88
N ALA A 244 -2.34 -9.22 20.06
CA ALA A 244 -1.51 -9.96 19.12
C ALA A 244 -0.90 -9.07 18.02
N VAL A 245 -1.57 -7.96 17.63
CA VAL A 245 -1.01 -7.03 16.64
C VAL A 245 0.17 -6.27 17.23
N VAL A 246 0.12 -5.92 18.52
CA VAL A 246 1.24 -5.31 19.24
C VAL A 246 2.42 -6.29 19.28
N ARG A 247 2.20 -7.56 19.68
CA ARG A 247 3.26 -8.59 19.68
C ARG A 247 3.86 -8.80 18.29
N ALA A 248 3.02 -8.90 17.26
CA ALA A 248 3.48 -9.10 15.88
C ALA A 248 4.34 -7.93 15.38
N ASN A 249 3.92 -6.69 15.65
CA ASN A 249 4.67 -5.52 15.25
C ASN A 249 5.96 -5.35 16.08
N ALA A 250 5.94 -5.71 17.38
CA ALA A 250 7.13 -5.75 18.22
C ALA A 250 8.16 -6.76 17.69
N ALA A 251 7.72 -7.97 17.32
CA ALA A 251 8.60 -8.95 16.68
C ALA A 251 9.25 -8.39 15.41
N ARG A 252 8.47 -7.74 14.53
CA ARG A 252 8.99 -7.11 13.30
C ARG A 252 9.98 -5.99 13.59
N ALA A 253 9.70 -5.17 14.58
CA ALA A 253 10.57 -4.06 14.98
C ALA A 253 11.93 -4.56 15.50
N LEU A 254 11.94 -5.63 16.31
CA LEU A 254 13.16 -6.28 16.78
C LEU A 254 14.01 -6.84 15.63
N GLY A 255 13.37 -7.46 14.62
CA GLY A 255 14.06 -7.89 13.42
C GLY A 255 14.64 -6.73 12.60
N ALA A 256 13.85 -5.65 12.41
CA ALA A 256 14.29 -4.46 11.68
C ALA A 256 15.43 -3.70 12.40
N ALA A 257 15.44 -3.73 13.74
CA ALA A 257 16.51 -3.21 14.58
C ALA A 257 17.74 -4.11 14.63
N GLU A 258 17.69 -5.31 14.07
CA GLU A 258 18.72 -6.35 14.11
C GLU A 258 19.09 -6.74 15.57
N ASP A 259 18.08 -6.81 16.44
CA ASP A 259 18.28 -7.08 17.87
C ASP A 259 18.56 -8.58 18.12
N ARG A 260 19.84 -8.94 18.20
CA ARG A 260 20.28 -10.30 18.50
C ARG A 260 19.90 -10.77 19.91
N GLY A 261 19.68 -9.84 20.86
CA GLY A 261 19.21 -10.17 22.20
C GLY A 261 17.78 -10.69 22.26
N ALA A 262 16.99 -10.48 21.19
CA ALA A 262 15.64 -11.00 21.07
C ALA A 262 15.57 -12.43 20.49
N PHE A 263 16.71 -13.06 20.15
CA PHE A 263 16.75 -14.33 19.42
C PHE A 263 15.88 -15.43 20.07
N ASP A 264 16.11 -15.75 21.34
CA ASP A 264 15.39 -16.84 22.02
C ASP A 264 13.90 -16.54 22.16
N LEU A 265 13.53 -15.29 22.38
CA LEU A 265 12.15 -14.82 22.44
C LEU A 265 11.48 -14.97 21.07
N LEU A 266 12.16 -14.61 19.99
CA LEU A 266 11.65 -14.78 18.61
C LEU A 266 11.46 -16.25 18.27
N ILE A 267 12.37 -17.16 18.64
CA ILE A 267 12.22 -18.62 18.46
C ILE A 267 10.98 -19.12 19.23
N GLN A 268 10.81 -18.70 20.48
CA GLN A 268 9.67 -19.10 21.31
C GLN A 268 8.34 -18.67 20.63
N HIS A 269 8.23 -17.43 20.17
CA HIS A 269 7.01 -16.92 19.56
C HIS A 269 6.79 -17.47 18.15
N ALA A 270 7.83 -17.71 17.37
CA ALA A 270 7.71 -18.37 16.05
C ALA A 270 7.15 -19.78 16.15
N ALA A 271 7.44 -20.49 17.24
CA ALA A 271 6.97 -21.88 17.47
C ALA A 271 5.58 -21.92 18.14
N ASN A 272 5.30 -21.04 19.10
CA ASN A 272 4.24 -21.29 20.09
C ASN A 272 3.21 -20.17 20.24
N ASP A 273 3.36 -18.98 19.63
CA ASP A 273 2.33 -17.96 19.76
C ASP A 273 1.01 -18.45 19.14
N LYS A 274 -0.09 -18.17 19.81
CA LYS A 274 -1.42 -18.58 19.36
C LYS A 274 -1.84 -17.92 18.07
N ASP A 275 -1.35 -16.67 17.84
CA ASP A 275 -1.70 -15.87 16.69
C ASP A 275 -0.68 -16.06 15.56
N GLU A 276 -1.17 -16.46 14.38
CA GLU A 276 -0.34 -16.67 13.20
C GLU A 276 0.45 -15.42 12.79
N ARG A 277 -0.14 -14.22 12.96
CA ARG A 277 0.53 -12.96 12.62
C ARG A 277 1.80 -12.75 13.46
N VAL A 278 1.78 -13.20 14.71
CA VAL A 278 2.96 -13.14 15.60
C VAL A 278 4.00 -14.16 15.16
N ARG A 279 3.58 -15.42 14.91
CA ARG A 279 4.48 -16.49 14.45
C ARG A 279 5.21 -16.09 13.17
N VAL A 280 4.45 -15.63 12.15
CA VAL A 280 5.01 -15.17 10.87
C VAL A 280 5.93 -13.96 11.04
N SER A 281 5.58 -13.00 11.90
CA SER A 281 6.42 -11.84 12.17
C SER A 281 7.74 -12.23 12.83
N ALA A 282 7.72 -13.19 13.76
CA ALA A 282 8.92 -13.74 14.40
C ALA A 282 9.79 -14.51 13.40
N LEU A 283 9.19 -15.34 12.52
CA LEU A 283 9.90 -16.05 11.44
C LEU A 283 10.66 -15.09 10.51
N ARG A 284 10.01 -14.02 10.08
CA ARG A 284 10.65 -12.98 9.24
C ARG A 284 11.82 -12.32 9.94
N SER A 285 11.69 -12.07 11.24
CA SER A 285 12.73 -11.43 12.05
C SER A 285 13.92 -12.35 12.26
N LEU A 286 13.71 -13.64 12.51
CA LEU A 286 14.77 -14.64 12.55
C LEU A 286 15.54 -14.72 11.22
N GLY A 287 14.82 -14.68 10.08
CA GLY A 287 15.45 -14.61 8.76
C GLY A 287 16.26 -13.32 8.53
N THR A 288 15.88 -12.20 9.17
CA THR A 288 16.65 -10.95 9.11
C THR A 288 17.89 -11.00 9.98
N LEU A 289 17.80 -11.60 11.19
CA LEU A 289 18.94 -11.77 12.09
C LEU A 289 20.03 -12.69 11.53
N ARG A 290 19.67 -13.62 10.62
CA ARG A 290 20.58 -14.59 9.98
C ARG A 290 21.44 -15.37 10.99
N ASP A 291 20.86 -15.72 12.15
CA ASP A 291 21.54 -16.50 13.16
C ASP A 291 21.34 -18.00 12.89
N ALA A 292 22.43 -18.71 12.64
CA ALA A 292 22.40 -20.14 12.26
C ALA A 292 21.74 -21.03 13.33
N ARG A 293 21.70 -20.62 14.60
CA ARG A 293 21.02 -21.35 15.69
C ARG A 293 19.53 -21.54 15.42
N ALA A 294 18.91 -20.70 14.56
CA ALA A 294 17.50 -20.83 14.18
C ALA A 294 17.25 -22.02 13.25
N ALA A 295 18.25 -22.59 12.59
CA ALA A 295 18.08 -23.60 11.56
C ALA A 295 17.30 -24.81 12.05
N GLU A 296 17.73 -25.45 13.13
CA GLU A 296 17.12 -26.66 13.68
C GLU A 296 15.68 -26.44 14.18
N PRO A 297 15.38 -25.39 14.98
CA PRO A 297 14.00 -25.09 15.36
C PRO A 297 13.08 -24.80 14.15
N LEU A 298 13.57 -24.08 13.13
CA LEU A 298 12.79 -23.76 11.94
C LEU A 298 12.53 -25.02 11.08
N VAL A 299 13.52 -25.89 10.86
CA VAL A 299 13.31 -27.14 10.13
C VAL A 299 12.27 -28.01 10.85
N LYS A 300 12.39 -28.19 12.17
CA LYS A 300 11.42 -28.96 12.97
C LYS A 300 9.99 -28.42 12.85
N ARG A 301 9.84 -27.09 12.94
CA ARG A 301 8.54 -26.43 12.77
C ARG A 301 8.02 -26.62 11.34
N GLY A 302 8.89 -26.48 10.34
CA GLY A 302 8.57 -26.66 8.92
C GLY A 302 8.09 -28.08 8.60
N GLU A 303 8.77 -29.09 9.14
CA GLU A 303 8.35 -30.51 9.02
C GLU A 303 6.95 -30.72 9.60
N THR A 304 6.66 -30.12 10.76
CA THR A 304 5.32 -30.20 11.39
C THR A 304 4.25 -29.59 10.49
N LEU A 305 4.49 -28.39 9.96
CA LEU A 305 3.55 -27.69 9.07
C LEU A 305 3.38 -28.46 7.73
N LEU A 306 4.46 -28.98 7.17
CA LEU A 306 4.43 -29.74 5.91
C LEU A 306 3.65 -31.05 6.06
N ASN A 307 3.79 -31.72 7.18
CA ASN A 307 3.02 -32.95 7.47
C ASN A 307 1.53 -32.63 7.61
N ALA A 308 1.16 -31.55 8.30
CA ALA A 308 -0.23 -31.07 8.39
C ALA A 308 -0.80 -30.74 7.00
N TYR A 309 -0.01 -30.05 6.17
CA TYR A 309 -0.37 -29.72 4.81
C TYR A 309 -0.60 -30.96 3.96
N ARG A 310 0.30 -31.97 4.00
CA ARG A 310 0.16 -33.24 3.29
C ARG A 310 -1.08 -34.01 3.71
N ALA A 311 -1.37 -34.06 5.01
CA ALA A 311 -2.58 -34.67 5.53
C ALA A 311 -3.86 -33.99 5.00
N ALA A 312 -3.89 -32.67 4.97
CA ALA A 312 -5.01 -31.92 4.38
C ALA A 312 -5.18 -32.23 2.88
N LYS A 313 -4.08 -32.31 2.12
CA LYS A 313 -4.08 -32.65 0.68
C LYS A 313 -4.56 -34.11 0.43
N THR A 314 -4.21 -35.03 1.29
CA THR A 314 -4.69 -36.40 1.19
C THR A 314 -6.20 -36.51 1.42
N ALA A 315 -6.73 -35.68 2.35
CA ALA A 315 -8.17 -35.63 2.61
C ALA A 315 -8.93 -34.89 1.48
N ASN A 316 -8.32 -33.87 0.88
CA ASN A 316 -8.86 -33.11 -0.25
C ASN A 316 -7.73 -32.57 -1.12
N ALA A 317 -7.59 -33.11 -2.33
CA ALA A 317 -6.53 -32.70 -3.27
C ALA A 317 -6.52 -31.19 -3.61
N SER A 318 -7.64 -30.51 -3.48
CA SER A 318 -7.75 -29.05 -3.67
C SER A 318 -7.51 -28.25 -2.39
N ALA A 319 -7.25 -28.90 -1.24
CA ALA A 319 -7.07 -28.21 0.03
C ALA A 319 -5.86 -27.26 0.00
N ARG A 320 -6.08 -26.04 0.52
CA ARG A 320 -5.05 -25.04 0.77
C ARG A 320 -5.21 -24.55 2.22
N PRO A 321 -4.73 -25.31 3.22
CA PRO A 321 -4.87 -24.93 4.62
C PRO A 321 -4.15 -23.60 4.91
N ALA A 322 -4.62 -22.83 5.90
CA ALA A 322 -4.07 -21.51 6.23
C ALA A 322 -2.59 -21.60 6.65
N GLU A 323 -2.19 -22.72 7.23
CA GLU A 323 -0.80 -23.03 7.61
C GLU A 323 0.19 -22.91 6.45
N LEU A 324 -0.28 -22.93 5.21
CA LEU A 324 0.55 -22.72 4.02
C LEU A 324 1.19 -21.33 4.01
N ASN A 325 0.50 -20.29 4.49
CA ASN A 325 1.06 -18.96 4.61
C ASN A 325 2.26 -18.92 5.58
N GLU A 326 2.14 -19.59 6.73
CA GLU A 326 3.23 -19.70 7.70
C GLU A 326 4.40 -20.51 7.12
N LEU A 327 4.10 -21.59 6.38
CA LEU A 327 5.10 -22.44 5.75
C LEU A 327 5.93 -21.68 4.69
N PHE A 328 5.30 -20.85 3.84
CA PHE A 328 6.00 -20.00 2.89
C PHE A 328 6.98 -19.04 3.59
N GLU A 329 6.53 -18.39 4.66
CA GLU A 329 7.37 -17.45 5.40
C GLU A 329 8.51 -18.16 6.15
N LEU A 330 8.26 -19.37 6.63
CA LEU A 330 9.27 -20.20 7.28
C LEU A 330 10.38 -20.58 6.28
N VAL A 331 10.02 -21.07 5.09
CA VAL A 331 10.97 -21.44 4.03
C VAL A 331 11.82 -20.21 3.64
N ASN A 332 11.19 -19.06 3.46
CA ASN A 332 11.91 -17.81 3.18
C ASN A 332 12.86 -17.41 4.33
N GLY A 333 12.43 -17.51 5.58
CA GLY A 333 13.25 -17.23 6.76
C GLY A 333 14.44 -18.18 6.86
N LEU A 334 14.19 -19.49 6.72
CA LEU A 334 15.21 -20.55 6.77
C LEU A 334 16.29 -20.35 5.69
N SER A 335 15.87 -19.98 4.47
CA SER A 335 16.79 -19.74 3.36
C SER A 335 17.78 -18.60 3.63
N ARG A 336 17.32 -17.56 4.33
CA ARG A 336 18.17 -16.42 4.73
C ARG A 336 19.13 -16.78 5.87
N VAL A 337 18.66 -17.59 6.81
CA VAL A 337 19.49 -18.09 7.93
C VAL A 337 20.63 -18.97 7.41
N LEU A 338 20.37 -19.80 6.41
CA LEU A 338 21.29 -20.83 5.94
C LEU A 338 21.92 -20.52 4.58
N ALA A 339 21.92 -19.27 4.12
CA ALA A 339 22.47 -18.90 2.83
C ALA A 339 23.92 -19.39 2.66
N GLY A 340 24.22 -20.16 1.61
CA GLY A 340 25.51 -20.71 1.28
C GLY A 340 26.05 -21.78 2.23
N SER A 341 25.20 -22.30 3.15
CA SER A 341 25.65 -23.30 4.15
C SER A 341 25.72 -24.72 3.63
N GLY A 342 24.96 -25.06 2.57
CA GLY A 342 24.81 -26.43 2.08
C GLY A 342 24.18 -27.39 3.11
N ASN A 343 23.39 -26.88 4.07
CA ASN A 343 22.81 -27.68 5.15
C ASN A 343 21.88 -28.78 4.60
N GLU A 344 22.31 -30.02 4.62
CA GLU A 344 21.60 -31.17 4.02
C GLU A 344 20.23 -31.43 4.64
N ARG A 345 20.04 -31.22 5.96
CA ARG A 345 18.75 -31.41 6.61
C ARG A 345 17.73 -30.36 6.13
N ALA A 346 18.15 -29.12 6.04
CA ALA A 346 17.30 -28.04 5.51
C ALA A 346 16.97 -28.28 4.03
N LEU A 347 17.94 -28.76 3.24
CA LEU A 347 17.73 -29.10 1.83
C LEU A 347 16.76 -30.27 1.66
N ALA A 348 16.86 -31.31 2.51
CA ALA A 348 15.88 -32.40 2.50
C ALA A 348 14.45 -31.89 2.76
N PHE A 349 14.29 -30.98 3.73
CA PHE A 349 13.00 -30.34 4.01
C PHE A 349 12.52 -29.48 2.83
N VAL A 350 13.39 -28.65 2.22
CA VAL A 350 13.03 -27.80 1.06
C VAL A 350 12.63 -28.66 -0.13
N ARG A 351 13.33 -29.77 -0.42
CA ARG A 351 12.92 -30.72 -1.48
C ARG A 351 11.55 -31.32 -1.18
N ALA A 352 11.33 -31.77 0.05
CA ALA A 352 10.04 -32.33 0.46
C ALA A 352 8.89 -31.32 0.36
N PHE A 353 9.17 -30.04 0.63
CA PHE A 353 8.21 -28.94 0.42
C PHE A 353 7.95 -28.69 -1.07
N ARG A 354 9.00 -28.63 -1.91
CA ARG A 354 8.90 -28.48 -3.36
C ARG A 354 8.03 -29.56 -4.00
N GLU A 355 8.21 -30.82 -3.59
CA GLU A 355 7.41 -31.95 -4.08
C GLU A 355 5.94 -31.85 -3.69
N ALA A 356 5.64 -31.31 -2.51
CA ALA A 356 4.29 -31.18 -2.01
C ALA A 356 3.53 -30.01 -2.64
N GLU A 357 4.20 -28.89 -2.97
CA GLU A 357 3.59 -27.66 -3.49
C GLU A 357 4.21 -27.24 -4.83
N MET A 358 3.98 -28.05 -5.86
CA MET A 358 4.56 -27.86 -7.20
C MET A 358 4.16 -26.55 -7.90
N TRP A 359 3.07 -25.90 -7.49
CA TRP A 359 2.47 -24.74 -8.19
C TRP A 359 2.86 -23.39 -7.60
N SER A 360 3.35 -23.38 -6.36
CA SER A 360 3.74 -22.19 -5.61
C SER A 360 5.19 -22.24 -5.18
N ALA A 361 5.99 -22.97 -5.92
CA ALA A 361 7.33 -23.37 -5.51
C ALA A 361 8.40 -22.27 -5.55
N ALA A 362 8.04 -21.00 -5.81
CA ALA A 362 9.02 -19.93 -5.84
C ALA A 362 9.87 -19.87 -4.57
N GLU A 363 9.24 -20.01 -3.40
CA GLU A 363 9.95 -20.05 -2.11
C GLU A 363 10.90 -21.24 -2.01
N ALA A 364 10.52 -22.40 -2.57
CA ALA A 364 11.37 -23.59 -2.57
C ALA A 364 12.57 -23.43 -3.51
N GLU A 365 12.37 -22.92 -4.73
CA GLU A 365 13.45 -22.69 -5.70
C GLU A 365 14.44 -21.65 -5.17
N ILE A 366 13.94 -20.53 -4.65
CA ILE A 366 14.73 -19.47 -4.00
C ILE A 366 15.51 -20.06 -2.80
N ALA A 367 14.83 -20.83 -1.94
CA ALA A 367 15.47 -21.39 -0.75
C ALA A 367 16.57 -22.38 -1.11
N PHE A 368 16.33 -23.27 -2.05
CA PHE A 368 17.31 -24.24 -2.49
C PHE A 368 18.54 -23.57 -3.11
N ALA A 369 18.32 -22.64 -4.07
CA ALA A 369 19.40 -21.91 -4.72
C ALA A 369 20.22 -21.11 -3.70
N ARG A 370 19.57 -20.48 -2.73
CA ARG A 370 20.23 -19.67 -1.69
C ARG A 370 21.03 -20.53 -0.70
N ILE A 371 20.50 -21.68 -0.28
CA ILE A 371 21.16 -22.57 0.69
C ILE A 371 22.34 -23.31 0.04
N ALA A 372 22.17 -23.85 -1.19
CA ALA A 372 23.16 -24.67 -1.87
C ALA A 372 23.21 -24.42 -3.39
N PRO A 373 23.74 -23.29 -3.85
CA PRO A 373 23.69 -22.88 -5.26
C PRO A 373 24.32 -23.89 -6.22
N ASN A 374 25.46 -24.50 -5.87
CA ASN A 374 26.12 -25.53 -6.66
C ASN A 374 25.23 -26.79 -6.86
N GLN A 375 24.54 -27.20 -5.81
CA GLN A 375 23.69 -28.39 -5.85
C GLN A 375 22.40 -28.11 -6.62
N TYR A 376 21.82 -26.91 -6.46
CA TYR A 376 20.67 -26.45 -7.22
C TYR A 376 20.90 -26.54 -8.72
N LEU A 377 22.05 -26.06 -9.21
CA LEU A 377 22.43 -26.13 -10.63
C LEU A 377 22.64 -27.58 -11.09
N ARG A 378 23.27 -28.42 -10.25
CA ARG A 378 23.47 -29.85 -10.60
C ARG A 378 22.17 -30.61 -10.76
N GLU A 379 21.14 -30.30 -9.98
CA GLU A 379 19.79 -30.88 -10.12
C GLU A 379 19.05 -30.38 -11.36
N ARG A 380 19.57 -29.33 -12.03
CA ARG A 380 19.08 -28.80 -13.31
C ARG A 380 17.55 -28.65 -13.36
N PRO A 381 16.92 -27.87 -12.44
CA PRO A 381 15.46 -27.73 -12.39
C PRO A 381 14.88 -27.21 -13.71
N PHE A 382 15.66 -26.47 -14.48
CA PHE A 382 15.24 -25.92 -15.79
C PHE A 382 15.11 -26.99 -16.89
N HIS A 383 15.83 -28.13 -16.83
CA HIS A 383 15.62 -29.22 -17.79
C HIS A 383 14.24 -29.89 -17.62
N GLN A 384 13.64 -29.82 -16.44
CA GLN A 384 12.32 -30.36 -16.18
C GLN A 384 11.19 -29.49 -16.77
N LEU A 385 11.48 -28.22 -17.12
CA LEU A 385 10.51 -27.31 -17.71
C LEU A 385 10.08 -27.76 -19.11
N ALA A 386 11.02 -28.27 -19.91
CA ALA A 386 10.78 -28.73 -21.29
C ALA A 386 9.84 -29.93 -21.40
N PHE A 387 9.67 -30.73 -20.32
CA PHE A 387 8.86 -31.95 -20.33
C PHE A 387 7.42 -31.74 -19.81
N ARG A 388 7.03 -30.53 -19.41
CA ARG A 388 5.68 -30.24 -18.92
C ARG A 388 4.85 -29.63 -20.02
N ALA A 389 3.63 -30.17 -20.22
CA ALA A 389 2.73 -29.78 -21.30
C ALA A 389 2.47 -28.25 -21.37
N PRO A 390 2.47 -27.65 -22.57
CA PRO A 390 2.33 -26.21 -22.78
C PRO A 390 0.98 -25.61 -22.35
N ASP A 391 0.00 -26.43 -22.02
CA ASP A 391 -1.43 -26.05 -22.00
C ASP A 391 -1.99 -25.58 -20.64
N SER A 392 -1.19 -25.43 -19.58
CA SER A 392 -1.72 -25.00 -18.29
C SER A 392 -1.23 -23.60 -17.91
N ARG A 393 -2.14 -22.71 -17.57
CA ARG A 393 -1.88 -21.41 -16.92
C ARG A 393 -0.97 -21.50 -15.68
N ILE A 394 -0.69 -22.71 -15.23
CA ILE A 394 0.12 -23.08 -14.07
C ILE A 394 1.60 -23.18 -14.47
N ALA A 395 1.91 -23.42 -15.75
CA ALA A 395 3.29 -23.60 -16.24
C ALA A 395 4.16 -22.35 -16.07
N TRP A 396 3.63 -21.15 -16.23
CA TRP A 396 4.41 -19.92 -16.14
C TRP A 396 4.98 -19.68 -14.74
N GLN A 397 4.23 -19.99 -13.66
CA GLN A 397 4.71 -19.81 -12.28
C GLN A 397 5.93 -20.68 -12.00
N THR A 398 6.02 -21.88 -12.60
CA THR A 398 7.19 -22.74 -12.44
C THR A 398 8.43 -22.14 -13.15
N TYR A 399 8.27 -21.59 -14.35
CA TYR A 399 9.34 -20.87 -15.05
C TYR A 399 9.82 -19.66 -14.25
N ALA A 400 8.88 -18.84 -13.76
CA ALA A 400 9.17 -17.69 -12.91
C ALA A 400 9.90 -18.10 -11.62
N ALA A 401 9.44 -19.16 -10.94
CA ALA A 401 10.07 -19.69 -9.73
C ALA A 401 11.52 -20.13 -9.98
N VAL A 402 11.75 -20.87 -11.04
CA VAL A 402 13.11 -21.32 -11.42
C VAL A 402 13.99 -20.11 -11.78
N ALA A 403 13.48 -19.14 -12.53
CA ALA A 403 14.21 -17.93 -12.86
C ALA A 403 14.60 -17.13 -11.60
N GLN A 404 13.67 -16.96 -10.66
CA GLN A 404 13.93 -16.32 -9.36
C GLN A 404 15.01 -17.08 -8.57
N GLY A 405 14.93 -18.41 -8.52
CA GLY A 405 15.96 -19.25 -7.88
C GLY A 405 17.34 -19.08 -8.53
N LEU A 406 17.42 -19.09 -9.86
CA LEU A 406 18.67 -18.85 -10.59
C LEU A 406 19.21 -17.43 -10.32
N GLY A 407 18.34 -16.43 -10.23
CA GLY A 407 18.70 -15.04 -9.94
C GLY A 407 19.36 -14.87 -8.56
N GLU A 408 18.97 -15.67 -7.56
CA GLU A 408 19.59 -15.66 -6.22
C GLU A 408 21.07 -16.01 -6.24
N ILE A 409 21.51 -16.76 -7.25
CA ILE A 409 22.91 -17.15 -7.42
C ILE A 409 23.81 -15.95 -7.71
N ALA A 410 23.27 -14.88 -8.28
CA ALA A 410 24.03 -13.65 -8.52
C ALA A 410 24.66 -13.05 -7.24
N ALA A 411 24.03 -13.28 -6.09
CA ALA A 411 24.51 -12.81 -4.79
C ALA A 411 25.59 -13.69 -4.14
N VAL A 412 25.97 -14.81 -4.76
CA VAL A 412 27.01 -15.72 -4.25
C VAL A 412 28.39 -15.05 -4.40
N SER A 413 29.02 -14.69 -3.28
CA SER A 413 30.33 -14.02 -3.30
C SER A 413 31.48 -14.99 -3.59
N SER A 414 32.48 -14.51 -4.34
CA SER A 414 33.75 -15.22 -4.62
C SER A 414 34.51 -15.58 -3.34
N GLU A 415 34.36 -14.83 -2.26
CA GLU A 415 35.02 -15.08 -0.97
C GLU A 415 34.58 -16.41 -0.31
N ARG A 416 33.33 -16.84 -0.55
CA ARG A 416 32.77 -18.08 0.03
C ARG A 416 32.93 -19.31 -0.88
N ALA A 417 33.11 -19.13 -2.16
CA ALA A 417 33.10 -20.21 -3.15
C ALA A 417 34.40 -20.34 -3.98
N GLY A 418 35.36 -19.41 -3.84
CA GLY A 418 36.60 -19.43 -4.61
C GLY A 418 36.38 -19.43 -6.13
N ASN A 419 37.27 -20.06 -6.91
CA ASN A 419 37.13 -20.20 -8.37
C ASN A 419 35.82 -20.91 -8.80
N SER A 420 35.17 -21.64 -7.90
CA SER A 420 33.87 -22.27 -8.11
C SER A 420 32.70 -21.28 -8.24
N ALA A 421 32.82 -20.05 -7.66
CA ALA A 421 31.77 -19.05 -7.74
C ALA A 421 31.55 -18.51 -9.16
N VAL A 422 32.63 -18.30 -9.88
CA VAL A 422 32.59 -17.77 -11.27
C VAL A 422 31.89 -18.79 -12.19
N SER A 423 32.23 -20.08 -12.04
CA SER A 423 31.56 -21.15 -12.80
C SER A 423 30.07 -21.26 -12.50
N VAL A 424 29.68 -21.19 -11.22
CA VAL A 424 28.28 -21.28 -10.78
C VAL A 424 27.45 -20.10 -11.31
N GLN A 425 27.96 -18.89 -11.27
CA GLN A 425 27.29 -17.73 -11.83
C GLN A 425 27.16 -17.81 -13.36
N ALA A 426 28.22 -18.29 -14.06
CA ALA A 426 28.18 -18.46 -15.50
C ALA A 426 27.15 -19.53 -15.92
N ASP A 427 27.09 -20.66 -15.21
CA ASP A 427 26.14 -21.72 -15.47
C ASP A 427 24.67 -21.25 -15.22
N ALA A 428 24.45 -20.45 -14.18
CA ALA A 428 23.13 -19.86 -13.90
C ALA A 428 22.72 -18.86 -14.98
N GLN A 429 23.64 -18.02 -15.45
CA GLN A 429 23.36 -17.09 -16.55
C GLN A 429 23.06 -17.84 -17.86
N LEU A 430 23.80 -18.91 -18.14
CA LEU A 430 23.55 -19.75 -19.32
C LEU A 430 22.16 -20.38 -19.26
N ALA A 431 21.76 -20.90 -18.11
CA ALA A 431 20.43 -21.46 -17.90
C ALA A 431 19.32 -20.43 -18.12
N LEU A 432 19.47 -19.20 -17.58
CA LEU A 432 18.50 -18.11 -17.78
C LEU A 432 18.38 -17.70 -19.25
N ARG A 433 19.51 -17.65 -19.97
CA ARG A 433 19.51 -17.34 -21.42
C ARG A 433 18.87 -18.45 -22.24
N THR A 434 19.10 -19.72 -21.86
CA THR A 434 18.41 -20.85 -22.47
C THR A 434 16.90 -20.71 -22.30
N ILE A 435 16.42 -20.47 -21.05
CA ILE A 435 15.00 -20.23 -20.78
C ILE A 435 14.45 -19.06 -21.61
N LEU A 436 15.18 -17.94 -21.68
CA LEU A 436 14.74 -16.76 -22.46
C LEU A 436 14.65 -17.06 -23.95
N GLY A 437 15.53 -17.90 -24.50
CA GLY A 437 15.60 -18.25 -25.92
C GLY A 437 14.62 -19.35 -26.34
N GLU A 438 14.02 -20.09 -25.41
CA GLU A 438 13.08 -21.14 -25.71
C GLU A 438 11.72 -20.58 -26.15
N ALA A 439 11.22 -21.00 -27.32
CA ALA A 439 9.89 -20.62 -27.83
C ALA A 439 8.73 -21.05 -26.92
N THR A 440 8.97 -22.04 -26.05
CA THR A 440 7.99 -22.57 -25.09
C THR A 440 7.92 -21.78 -23.79
N THR A 441 8.83 -20.82 -23.57
CA THR A 441 8.80 -20.00 -22.35
C THR A 441 7.58 -19.09 -22.35
N PRO A 442 6.68 -19.23 -21.34
CA PRO A 442 5.48 -18.40 -21.28
C PRO A 442 5.83 -16.91 -21.09
N ALA A 443 5.19 -16.02 -21.86
CA ALA A 443 5.41 -14.58 -21.78
C ALA A 443 5.28 -14.02 -20.34
N LEU A 444 4.35 -14.58 -19.55
CA LEU A 444 4.15 -14.20 -18.13
C LEU A 444 5.37 -14.49 -17.24
N ALA A 445 6.27 -15.39 -17.62
CA ALA A 445 7.48 -15.70 -16.86
C ALA A 445 8.70 -14.86 -17.31
N VAL A 446 8.66 -14.31 -18.51
CA VAL A 446 9.81 -13.55 -19.08
C VAL A 446 10.24 -12.36 -18.20
N PRO A 447 9.36 -11.59 -17.55
CA PRO A 447 9.75 -10.53 -16.63
C PRO A 447 10.67 -11.01 -15.50
N ASP A 448 10.37 -12.18 -14.90
CA ASP A 448 11.22 -12.78 -13.87
C ASP A 448 12.59 -13.24 -14.43
N VAL A 449 12.60 -13.79 -15.65
CA VAL A 449 13.84 -14.20 -16.34
C VAL A 449 14.72 -12.98 -16.61
N LEU A 450 14.16 -11.87 -17.11
CA LEU A 450 14.90 -10.62 -17.37
C LEU A 450 15.45 -10.02 -16.08
N THR A 451 14.65 -10.01 -15.03
CA THR A 451 15.07 -9.54 -13.70
C THR A 451 16.21 -10.39 -13.14
N ALA A 452 16.11 -11.71 -13.30
CA ALA A 452 17.17 -12.62 -12.88
C ALA A 452 18.47 -12.44 -13.69
N ILE A 453 18.40 -12.25 -15.02
CA ILE A 453 19.56 -11.94 -15.85
C ILE A 453 20.22 -10.63 -15.40
N ALA A 454 19.41 -9.59 -15.16
CA ALA A 454 19.92 -8.27 -14.75
C ALA A 454 20.64 -8.32 -13.39
N ALA A 455 20.24 -9.22 -12.47
CA ALA A 455 20.90 -9.39 -11.17
C ALA A 455 22.38 -9.74 -11.28
N PHE A 456 22.80 -10.43 -12.35
CA PHE A 456 24.20 -10.77 -12.63
C PHE A 456 25.01 -9.62 -13.23
N LYS A 457 24.36 -8.55 -13.69
CA LYS A 457 25.01 -7.41 -14.37
C LYS A 457 25.92 -7.85 -15.53
N PRO A 458 25.44 -8.70 -16.47
CA PRO A 458 26.29 -9.21 -17.53
C PRO A 458 26.72 -8.08 -18.49
N PRO A 459 27.91 -8.16 -19.12
CA PRO A 459 28.43 -7.12 -20.01
C PRO A 459 27.50 -6.79 -21.19
N ASP A 460 26.78 -7.80 -21.70
CA ASP A 460 25.80 -7.67 -22.79
C ASP A 460 24.37 -7.48 -22.28
N GLY A 461 24.16 -7.18 -21.00
CA GLY A 461 22.84 -7.00 -20.38
C GLY A 461 21.97 -5.98 -21.10
N ALA A 462 22.56 -4.84 -21.52
CA ALA A 462 21.85 -3.83 -22.30
C ALA A 462 21.34 -4.39 -23.64
N LEU A 463 22.14 -5.17 -24.35
CA LEU A 463 21.74 -5.79 -25.62
C LEU A 463 20.57 -6.75 -25.42
N VAL A 464 20.59 -7.59 -24.39
CA VAL A 464 19.49 -8.52 -24.06
C VAL A 464 18.21 -7.74 -23.80
N MET A 465 18.27 -6.68 -22.97
CA MET A 465 17.10 -5.88 -22.62
C MET A 465 16.57 -5.10 -23.83
N ARG A 466 17.44 -4.49 -24.64
CA ARG A 466 17.01 -3.81 -25.89
C ARG A 466 16.24 -4.75 -26.81
N GLY A 467 16.68 -6.02 -26.93
CA GLY A 467 15.98 -7.04 -27.71
C GLY A 467 14.53 -7.33 -27.25
N GLN A 468 14.19 -7.01 -25.99
CA GLN A 468 12.87 -7.26 -25.42
C GLN A 468 11.94 -6.02 -25.48
N LEU A 469 12.41 -4.86 -25.93
CA LEU A 469 11.57 -3.66 -26.07
C LEU A 469 10.48 -3.79 -27.13
N ALA A 470 10.57 -4.76 -28.04
CA ALA A 470 9.57 -5.07 -29.06
C ALA A 470 8.73 -6.32 -28.72
N ALA A 471 8.86 -6.89 -27.52
CA ALA A 471 8.08 -8.07 -27.11
C ALA A 471 6.57 -7.82 -27.20
N PRO A 472 5.76 -8.83 -27.56
CA PRO A 472 4.31 -8.67 -27.62
C PRO A 472 3.68 -8.31 -26.26
N ASP A 473 4.18 -8.87 -25.18
CA ASP A 473 3.67 -8.63 -23.83
C ASP A 473 4.17 -7.28 -23.28
N VAL A 474 3.22 -6.44 -22.83
CA VAL A 474 3.49 -5.09 -22.31
C VAL A 474 4.38 -5.11 -21.07
N ILE A 475 4.23 -6.11 -20.20
CA ILE A 475 5.02 -6.21 -18.95
C ILE A 475 6.45 -6.66 -19.25
N VAL A 476 6.65 -7.48 -20.26
CA VAL A 476 8.00 -7.81 -20.74
C VAL A 476 8.73 -6.53 -21.21
N ARG A 477 8.05 -5.70 -22.03
CA ARG A 477 8.61 -4.41 -22.50
C ARG A 477 8.88 -3.47 -21.33
N ALA A 478 7.94 -3.36 -20.37
CA ALA A 478 8.09 -2.53 -19.18
C ALA A 478 9.29 -2.98 -18.33
N THR A 479 9.44 -4.28 -18.11
CA THR A 479 10.59 -4.85 -17.36
C THR A 479 11.90 -4.56 -18.07
N ALA A 480 11.96 -4.80 -19.39
CA ALA A 480 13.16 -4.52 -20.17
C ALA A 480 13.57 -3.04 -20.10
N ALA A 481 12.62 -2.12 -20.28
CA ALA A 481 12.86 -0.69 -20.16
C ALA A 481 13.30 -0.29 -18.74
N GLY A 482 12.67 -0.84 -17.70
CA GLY A 482 13.04 -0.60 -16.31
C GLY A 482 14.49 -1.03 -16.03
N GLN A 483 14.88 -2.22 -16.50
CA GLN A 483 16.26 -2.72 -16.36
C GLN A 483 17.29 -1.86 -17.14
N LEU A 484 16.95 -1.39 -18.34
CA LEU A 484 17.79 -0.43 -19.08
C LEU A 484 17.97 0.89 -18.32
N GLY A 485 16.93 1.35 -17.62
CA GLY A 485 17.00 2.54 -16.80
C GLY A 485 17.90 2.40 -15.55
N GLU A 486 18.25 1.18 -15.13
CA GLU A 486 19.20 0.96 -14.02
C GLU A 486 20.67 0.88 -14.50
N LEU A 487 20.90 0.87 -15.81
CA LEU A 487 22.24 0.86 -16.39
C LEU A 487 22.76 2.30 -16.61
N PRO A 488 24.08 2.49 -16.71
CA PRO A 488 24.62 3.79 -17.08
C PRO A 488 24.07 4.32 -18.41
N PRO A 489 23.96 5.65 -18.58
CA PRO A 489 23.53 6.25 -19.84
C PRO A 489 24.35 5.77 -21.04
N ASP A 490 23.65 5.44 -22.14
CA ASP A 490 24.26 4.89 -23.35
C ASP A 490 23.44 5.34 -24.59
N PRO A 491 24.11 5.87 -25.64
CA PRO A 491 23.42 6.35 -26.85
C PRO A 491 22.59 5.29 -27.57
N GLU A 492 23.05 4.03 -27.64
CA GLU A 492 22.29 2.94 -28.27
C GLU A 492 21.02 2.61 -27.46
N THR A 493 21.12 2.63 -26.14
CA THR A 493 19.99 2.44 -25.24
C THR A 493 18.98 3.58 -25.37
N THR A 494 19.47 4.83 -25.45
CA THR A 494 18.61 6.00 -25.70
C THR A 494 17.84 5.87 -27.00
N ALA A 495 18.54 5.50 -28.09
CA ALA A 495 17.92 5.33 -29.41
C ALA A 495 16.86 4.19 -29.42
N ALA A 496 17.17 3.06 -28.78
CA ALA A 496 16.25 1.93 -28.68
C ALA A 496 14.98 2.25 -27.87
N LEU A 497 15.13 2.93 -26.72
CA LEU A 497 14.01 3.39 -25.91
C LEU A 497 13.13 4.41 -26.67
N ALA A 498 13.77 5.39 -27.34
CA ALA A 498 13.06 6.37 -28.15
C ALA A 498 12.28 5.74 -29.31
N ALA A 499 12.86 4.72 -29.97
CA ALA A 499 12.19 3.98 -31.04
C ALA A 499 11.01 3.13 -30.53
N ALA A 500 11.08 2.60 -29.30
CA ALA A 500 10.01 1.78 -28.70
C ALA A 500 8.82 2.63 -28.16
N LEU A 501 9.05 3.88 -27.76
CA LEU A 501 8.06 4.73 -27.13
C LEU A 501 6.77 4.92 -27.97
N PRO A 502 6.79 5.20 -29.28
CA PRO A 502 5.57 5.42 -30.04
C PRO A 502 4.62 4.21 -30.09
N ALA A 503 5.15 3.00 -30.02
CA ALA A 503 4.33 1.79 -29.91
C ALA A 503 3.72 1.67 -28.51
N ALA A 504 4.52 1.88 -27.47
CA ALA A 504 4.09 1.81 -26.08
C ALA A 504 3.02 2.86 -25.73
N LEU A 505 3.08 4.07 -26.34
CA LEU A 505 2.05 5.11 -26.17
C LEU A 505 0.67 4.72 -26.71
N ARG A 506 0.55 3.66 -27.50
CA ARG A 506 -0.70 3.15 -28.07
C ARG A 506 -1.22 1.89 -27.35
N ASP A 507 -0.48 1.35 -26.40
CA ASP A 507 -0.94 0.21 -25.61
C ASP A 507 -2.18 0.56 -24.78
N GLU A 508 -3.04 -0.41 -24.54
CA GLU A 508 -4.17 -0.26 -23.60
C GLU A 508 -3.68 -0.10 -22.15
N MET A 509 -2.58 -0.78 -21.79
CA MET A 509 -1.89 -0.66 -20.51
C MET A 509 -0.67 0.24 -20.69
N ASN A 510 -0.53 1.24 -19.84
CA ASN A 510 0.53 2.23 -19.97
C ASN A 510 1.87 1.86 -19.28
N ASP A 511 1.98 0.63 -18.78
CA ASP A 511 3.17 0.17 -18.02
C ASP A 511 4.46 0.28 -18.82
N ALA A 512 4.46 -0.16 -20.09
CA ALA A 512 5.63 -0.06 -20.97
C ALA A 512 6.01 1.40 -21.24
N ALA A 513 5.03 2.25 -21.54
CA ALA A 513 5.27 3.65 -21.83
C ALA A 513 5.83 4.39 -20.61
N LEU A 514 5.27 4.17 -19.41
CA LEU A 514 5.77 4.75 -18.16
C LEU A 514 7.21 4.30 -17.89
N ALA A 515 7.50 3.00 -18.02
CA ALA A 515 8.84 2.47 -17.80
C ALA A 515 9.86 3.04 -18.81
N ILE A 516 9.47 3.19 -20.08
CA ILE A 516 10.31 3.81 -21.11
C ILE A 516 10.56 5.28 -20.81
N LEU A 517 9.54 6.05 -20.40
CA LEU A 517 9.72 7.46 -20.02
C LEU A 517 10.68 7.60 -18.84
N ASP A 518 10.56 6.74 -17.83
CA ASP A 518 11.45 6.73 -16.67
C ASP A 518 12.89 6.35 -17.04
N ALA A 519 13.05 5.37 -17.93
CA ALA A 519 14.37 4.98 -18.43
C ALA A 519 15.02 6.09 -19.27
N LEU A 520 14.26 6.75 -20.16
CA LEU A 520 14.71 7.91 -20.94
C LEU A 520 15.15 9.08 -20.03
N ALA A 521 14.40 9.35 -18.96
CA ALA A 521 14.76 10.41 -18.01
C ALA A 521 16.15 10.19 -17.41
N LYS A 522 16.54 8.93 -17.17
CA LYS A 522 17.86 8.57 -16.63
C LYS A 522 18.99 8.68 -17.66
N GLN A 523 18.68 8.70 -18.96
CA GLN A 523 19.68 8.88 -20.01
C GLN A 523 20.24 10.32 -20.10
N LYS A 524 19.54 11.32 -19.57
CA LYS A 524 20.00 12.72 -19.43
C LYS A 524 20.55 13.34 -20.73
N SER A 525 20.02 12.97 -21.90
CA SER A 525 20.44 13.46 -23.20
C SER A 525 19.33 14.27 -23.90
N GLU A 526 19.71 15.20 -24.80
CA GLU A 526 18.73 15.95 -25.61
C GLU A 526 17.83 15.02 -26.42
N ALA A 527 18.39 13.95 -26.99
CA ALA A 527 17.62 12.94 -27.72
C ALA A 527 16.55 12.28 -26.83
N ALA A 528 16.89 11.97 -25.57
CA ALA A 528 15.94 11.44 -24.60
C ALA A 528 14.83 12.45 -24.28
N LEU A 529 15.18 13.72 -24.02
CA LEU A 529 14.21 14.78 -23.75
C LEU A 529 13.30 15.03 -24.96
N GLY A 530 13.88 14.99 -26.19
CA GLY A 530 13.10 15.07 -27.44
C GLY A 530 12.08 13.94 -27.58
N ALA A 531 12.45 12.70 -27.26
CA ALA A 531 11.55 11.57 -27.25
C ALA A 531 10.45 11.72 -26.19
N ILE A 532 10.78 12.14 -24.95
CA ILE A 532 9.83 12.35 -23.87
C ILE A 532 8.77 13.41 -24.23
N LYS A 533 9.15 14.47 -24.95
CA LYS A 533 8.21 15.53 -25.42
C LYS A 533 7.06 14.95 -26.25
N THR A 534 7.27 13.87 -27.00
CA THR A 534 6.20 13.24 -27.79
C THR A 534 5.05 12.67 -26.95
N ALA A 535 5.34 12.32 -25.68
CA ALA A 535 4.32 11.81 -24.76
C ALA A 535 3.39 12.89 -24.19
N LEU A 536 3.70 14.19 -24.37
CA LEU A 536 2.81 15.29 -24.00
C LEU A 536 1.54 15.33 -24.88
N ASP A 537 1.57 14.73 -26.05
CA ASP A 537 0.44 14.63 -26.97
C ASP A 537 -0.37 13.32 -26.80
N SER A 538 0.00 12.46 -25.83
CA SER A 538 -0.71 11.22 -25.52
C SER A 538 -2.16 11.49 -25.09
N PRO A 539 -3.15 10.69 -25.52
CA PRO A 539 -4.49 10.76 -24.95
C PRO A 539 -4.53 10.33 -23.46
N ASP A 540 -3.55 9.57 -23.00
CA ASP A 540 -3.44 9.14 -21.61
C ASP A 540 -2.89 10.26 -20.73
N TYR A 541 -3.68 10.68 -19.75
CA TYR A 541 -3.30 11.72 -18.77
C TYR A 541 -2.05 11.36 -17.95
N LEU A 542 -1.90 10.10 -17.55
CA LEU A 542 -0.75 9.71 -16.71
C LEU A 542 0.55 9.83 -17.50
N LEU A 543 0.55 9.49 -18.78
CA LEU A 543 1.70 9.63 -19.65
C LEU A 543 2.06 11.09 -19.87
N ARG A 544 1.08 11.98 -20.16
CA ARG A 544 1.34 13.42 -20.26
C ARG A 544 1.91 13.99 -18.95
N ARG A 545 1.26 13.68 -17.82
CA ARG A 545 1.71 14.13 -16.49
C ARG A 545 3.13 13.64 -16.19
N ARG A 546 3.46 12.37 -16.51
CA ARG A 546 4.81 11.84 -16.27
C ARG A 546 5.84 12.53 -17.14
N ALA A 547 5.55 12.70 -18.43
CA ALA A 547 6.43 13.41 -19.36
C ALA A 547 6.69 14.87 -18.90
N ALA A 548 5.63 15.60 -18.55
CA ALA A 548 5.73 16.98 -18.05
C ALA A 548 6.58 17.06 -16.77
N ALA A 549 6.37 16.17 -15.80
CA ALA A 549 7.16 16.15 -14.57
C ALA A 549 8.64 15.87 -14.83
N ILE A 550 8.98 14.99 -15.77
CA ILE A 550 10.36 14.71 -16.15
C ILE A 550 10.98 15.95 -16.82
N LEU A 551 10.30 16.57 -17.78
CA LEU A 551 10.80 17.73 -18.51
C LEU A 551 11.00 18.94 -17.58
N GLN A 552 10.06 19.19 -16.68
CA GLN A 552 10.16 20.23 -15.66
C GLN A 552 11.39 20.05 -14.75
N SER A 553 11.66 18.79 -14.31
CA SER A 553 12.83 18.53 -13.48
C SER A 553 14.16 18.63 -14.23
N ALA A 554 14.16 18.42 -15.55
CA ALA A 554 15.35 18.49 -16.39
C ALA A 554 15.68 19.91 -16.87
N GLN A 555 14.64 20.76 -17.10
CA GLN A 555 14.75 22.11 -17.64
C GLN A 555 13.75 23.05 -16.93
N PRO A 556 14.04 23.50 -15.70
CA PRO A 556 13.07 24.28 -14.89
C PRO A 556 12.65 25.61 -15.54
N ASP A 557 13.55 26.25 -16.28
CA ASP A 557 13.31 27.60 -16.86
C ASP A 557 12.46 27.59 -18.13
N ASP A 558 12.49 26.50 -18.92
CA ASP A 558 11.79 26.39 -20.20
C ASP A 558 10.39 25.72 -20.08
N ALA A 559 10.17 24.96 -19.03
CA ALA A 559 9.04 24.05 -18.92
C ALA A 559 7.71 24.70 -18.48
N ALA A 560 7.78 25.82 -17.77
CA ALA A 560 6.63 26.38 -17.05
C ALA A 560 5.55 27.05 -17.94
N SER A 561 5.89 27.48 -19.15
CA SER A 561 4.99 28.31 -19.95
C SER A 561 4.27 27.60 -21.10
N ALA A 562 4.81 26.46 -21.58
CA ALA A 562 4.28 25.77 -22.77
C ALA A 562 3.41 24.53 -22.46
N GLU A 563 3.47 24.01 -21.24
CA GLU A 563 2.96 22.67 -20.90
C GLU A 563 1.69 22.68 -20.05
N ASP A 564 1.40 23.76 -19.33
CA ASP A 564 0.22 23.91 -18.45
C ASP A 564 -1.10 23.70 -19.20
N GLY A 565 -1.21 24.21 -20.42
CA GLY A 565 -2.41 24.06 -21.25
C GLY A 565 -2.64 22.63 -21.81
N ARG A 566 -1.56 21.82 -21.96
CA ARG A 566 -1.68 20.44 -22.50
C ARG A 566 -2.07 19.44 -21.42
N ILE A 567 -1.83 19.74 -20.15
CA ILE A 567 -2.19 18.88 -19.01
C ILE A 567 -3.64 19.12 -18.54
N GLU A 568 -4.20 20.30 -18.83
CA GLU A 568 -5.52 20.73 -18.32
C GLU A 568 -6.70 19.91 -18.82
N THR A 569 -6.61 19.26 -19.99
CA THR A 569 -7.69 18.43 -20.53
C THR A 569 -7.49 16.97 -20.22
N VAL A 570 -8.17 16.48 -19.19
CA VAL A 570 -8.20 15.05 -18.87
C VAL A 570 -9.43 14.42 -19.50
N ALA A 571 -9.21 13.60 -20.54
CA ALA A 571 -10.25 12.72 -21.02
C ALA A 571 -10.56 11.64 -19.97
N THR A 572 -11.83 11.51 -19.60
CA THR A 572 -12.29 10.44 -18.71
C THR A 572 -13.14 9.45 -19.48
N ARG A 573 -13.17 8.19 -19.04
CA ARG A 573 -14.07 7.17 -19.58
C ARG A 573 -15.52 7.37 -19.13
N ASN A 574 -15.72 8.09 -18.02
CA ASN A 574 -17.03 8.27 -17.40
C ASN A 574 -17.87 9.31 -18.16
N ARG A 575 -19.13 8.96 -18.40
CA ARG A 575 -20.15 9.85 -18.94
C ARG A 575 -21.03 10.38 -17.81
N ILE A 576 -21.85 11.38 -18.09
CA ILE A 576 -22.76 11.99 -17.11
C ILE A 576 -23.66 10.94 -16.39
N GLY A 577 -24.09 9.90 -17.10
CA GLY A 577 -24.88 8.81 -16.55
C GLY A 577 -24.12 7.97 -15.52
N ASP A 578 -22.82 7.80 -15.71
CA ASP A 578 -21.95 7.02 -14.81
C ASP A 578 -21.76 7.77 -13.47
N TYR A 579 -21.51 9.07 -13.52
CA TYR A 579 -21.46 9.90 -12.32
C TYR A 579 -22.77 9.87 -11.53
N ARG A 580 -23.92 10.04 -12.21
CA ARG A 580 -25.24 9.99 -11.56
C ARG A 580 -25.52 8.63 -10.95
N ARG A 581 -25.18 7.54 -11.64
CA ARG A 581 -25.30 6.17 -11.12
C ARG A 581 -24.45 5.98 -9.85
N ALA A 582 -23.18 6.39 -9.89
CA ALA A 582 -22.27 6.31 -8.73
C ALA A 582 -22.79 7.11 -7.53
N LEU A 583 -23.28 8.32 -7.77
CA LEU A 583 -23.82 9.20 -6.72
C LEU A 583 -25.14 8.72 -6.14
N ALA A 584 -26.01 8.10 -6.94
CA ALA A 584 -27.29 7.54 -6.45
C ALA A 584 -27.08 6.45 -5.39
N ARG A 585 -25.96 5.70 -5.42
CA ARG A 585 -25.64 4.67 -4.43
C ARG A 585 -25.34 5.22 -3.04
N ARG A 586 -25.08 6.52 -2.88
CA ARG A 586 -24.87 7.16 -1.57
C ARG A 586 -26.12 7.08 -0.67
N SER A 587 -27.30 7.00 -1.26
CA SER A 587 -28.58 6.83 -0.54
C SER A 587 -28.87 5.38 -0.14
N ALA A 588 -28.02 4.43 -0.53
CA ALA A 588 -28.18 3.01 -0.27
C ALA A 588 -27.10 2.50 0.72
N ARG A 589 -27.43 1.42 1.42
CA ARG A 589 -26.44 0.52 2.00
C ARG A 589 -26.06 -0.50 0.95
N VAL A 590 -24.80 -0.53 0.54
CA VAL A 590 -24.31 -1.42 -0.51
C VAL A 590 -23.44 -2.48 0.12
N VAL A 591 -23.78 -3.75 -0.06
CA VAL A 591 -23.04 -4.90 0.49
C VAL A 591 -22.66 -5.85 -0.64
N ALA A 592 -21.39 -6.20 -0.72
CA ALA A 592 -20.89 -7.22 -1.62
C ALA A 592 -20.58 -8.50 -0.83
N THR A 593 -21.15 -9.64 -1.23
CA THR A 593 -20.81 -10.96 -0.72
C THR A 593 -19.78 -11.58 -1.64
N ILE A 594 -18.59 -11.85 -1.09
CA ILE A 594 -17.47 -12.45 -1.80
C ILE A 594 -17.44 -13.94 -1.46
N ASN A 595 -17.71 -14.79 -2.44
CA ASN A 595 -17.61 -16.24 -2.30
C ASN A 595 -16.23 -16.70 -2.74
N THR A 596 -15.55 -17.47 -1.91
CA THR A 596 -14.17 -17.94 -2.16
C THR A 596 -14.02 -19.43 -1.88
N ASP A 597 -12.87 -20.01 -2.24
CA ASP A 597 -12.49 -21.39 -1.88
C ASP A 597 -12.48 -21.62 -0.35
N LYS A 598 -12.41 -20.54 0.48
CA LYS A 598 -12.40 -20.59 1.96
C LYS A 598 -13.77 -20.37 2.62
N GLY A 599 -14.78 -20.05 1.84
CA GLY A 599 -16.09 -19.63 2.31
C GLY A 599 -16.42 -18.20 1.89
N ALA A 600 -17.49 -17.65 2.46
CA ALA A 600 -17.99 -16.33 2.09
C ALA A 600 -17.70 -15.30 3.18
N PHE A 601 -17.40 -14.06 2.75
CA PHE A 601 -17.32 -12.89 3.61
C PHE A 601 -18.05 -11.70 2.97
N LYS A 602 -18.39 -10.68 3.76
CA LYS A 602 -19.16 -9.53 3.29
C LYS A 602 -18.39 -8.22 3.44
N LEU A 603 -18.43 -7.43 2.37
CA LEU A 603 -17.91 -6.07 2.32
C LEU A 603 -19.06 -5.07 2.33
N GLU A 604 -19.02 -4.10 3.22
CA GLU A 604 -19.82 -2.89 3.10
C GLU A 604 -19.04 -1.88 2.25
N LEU A 605 -19.59 -1.52 1.09
CA LEU A 605 -19.00 -0.54 0.18
C LEU A 605 -19.31 0.89 0.68
N LEU A 606 -18.38 1.82 0.43
CA LEU A 606 -18.41 3.18 0.96
C LEU A 606 -18.58 4.23 -0.16
N PRO A 607 -19.78 4.32 -0.79
CA PRO A 607 -19.99 5.23 -1.91
C PRO A 607 -19.92 6.73 -1.52
N ASP A 608 -20.01 7.07 -0.24
CA ASP A 608 -19.77 8.43 0.25
C ASP A 608 -18.28 8.80 0.21
N ALA A 609 -17.39 7.83 0.48
CA ALA A 609 -15.95 8.04 0.52
C ALA A 609 -15.29 7.95 -0.86
N ALA A 610 -15.73 7.02 -1.71
CA ALA A 610 -15.14 6.74 -3.01
C ALA A 610 -16.20 6.32 -4.05
N PRO A 611 -17.06 7.25 -4.52
CA PRO A 611 -18.21 6.92 -5.36
C PRO A 611 -17.83 6.23 -6.68
N LEU A 612 -16.81 6.70 -7.39
CA LEU A 612 -16.41 6.13 -8.69
C LEU A 612 -15.67 4.80 -8.54
N THR A 613 -14.87 4.64 -7.49
CA THR A 613 -14.19 3.38 -7.17
C THR A 613 -15.19 2.29 -6.82
N VAL A 614 -16.21 2.63 -6.02
CA VAL A 614 -17.32 1.72 -5.66
C VAL A 614 -18.11 1.36 -6.91
N ASP A 615 -18.44 2.33 -7.77
CA ASP A 615 -19.17 2.08 -9.02
C ASP A 615 -18.38 1.14 -9.93
N ASN A 616 -17.09 1.38 -10.13
CA ASN A 616 -16.20 0.53 -10.91
C ASN A 616 -16.15 -0.92 -10.37
N PHE A 617 -16.00 -1.09 -9.05
CA PHE A 617 -15.98 -2.40 -8.42
C PHE A 617 -17.30 -3.16 -8.67
N ILE A 618 -18.45 -2.48 -8.52
CA ILE A 618 -19.77 -3.08 -8.72
C ILE A 618 -19.96 -3.49 -10.18
N GLU A 619 -19.60 -2.63 -11.14
CA GLU A 619 -19.74 -2.93 -12.57
C GLU A 619 -18.87 -4.12 -12.99
N LEU A 620 -17.63 -4.21 -12.49
CA LEU A 620 -16.76 -5.37 -12.73
C LEU A 620 -17.35 -6.64 -12.07
N ALA A 621 -17.85 -6.55 -10.84
CA ALA A 621 -18.46 -7.67 -10.14
C ALA A 621 -19.71 -8.20 -10.89
N ARG A 622 -20.60 -7.30 -11.34
CA ARG A 622 -21.83 -7.68 -12.10
C ARG A 622 -21.55 -8.33 -13.44
N ARG A 623 -20.41 -8.01 -14.05
CA ARG A 623 -19.94 -8.65 -15.30
C ARG A 623 -19.27 -10.01 -15.05
N GLY A 624 -19.16 -10.45 -13.79
CA GLY A 624 -18.44 -11.68 -13.45
C GLY A 624 -16.91 -11.57 -13.63
N TYR A 625 -16.36 -10.36 -13.75
CA TYR A 625 -14.94 -10.14 -14.02
C TYR A 625 -14.03 -10.83 -13.00
N PHE A 626 -14.43 -10.84 -11.73
CA PHE A 626 -13.64 -11.41 -10.66
C PHE A 626 -13.74 -12.95 -10.54
N ASN A 627 -14.64 -13.59 -11.29
CA ASN A 627 -14.88 -15.02 -11.19
C ASN A 627 -13.63 -15.83 -11.55
N ASN A 628 -13.24 -16.75 -10.67
CA ASN A 628 -12.04 -17.58 -10.76
C ASN A 628 -10.70 -16.84 -10.72
N ILE A 629 -10.69 -15.54 -10.41
CA ILE A 629 -9.45 -14.80 -10.18
C ILE A 629 -8.87 -15.20 -8.82
N ALA A 630 -7.57 -15.50 -8.80
CA ALA A 630 -6.87 -15.88 -7.58
C ALA A 630 -6.47 -14.67 -6.72
N PHE A 631 -6.38 -14.87 -5.43
CA PHE A 631 -5.61 -14.00 -4.55
C PHE A 631 -4.13 -14.28 -4.81
N HIS A 632 -3.53 -13.47 -5.65
CA HIS A 632 -2.15 -13.67 -6.12
C HIS A 632 -1.10 -13.28 -5.08
N ARG A 633 -1.49 -12.47 -4.08
CA ARG A 633 -0.58 -12.00 -3.01
C ARG A 633 -1.28 -12.07 -1.65
N VAL A 634 -0.70 -12.84 -0.74
CA VAL A 634 -1.11 -12.92 0.66
C VAL A 634 0.11 -12.69 1.54
N VAL A 635 0.04 -11.68 2.37
CA VAL A 635 1.12 -11.32 3.30
C VAL A 635 0.53 -11.24 4.70
N PRO A 636 0.69 -12.27 5.54
CA PRO A 636 0.17 -12.28 6.91
C PRO A 636 0.60 -11.05 7.70
N ASN A 637 -0.28 -10.54 8.54
CA ASN A 637 -0.15 -9.28 9.27
C ASN A 637 -0.04 -8.03 8.37
N PHE A 638 -0.33 -8.14 7.08
CA PHE A 638 -0.36 -7.00 6.15
C PHE A 638 -1.65 -7.04 5.32
N VAL A 639 -1.66 -7.70 4.16
CA VAL A 639 -2.79 -7.69 3.22
C VAL A 639 -3.03 -9.04 2.55
N VAL A 640 -4.29 -9.22 2.11
CA VAL A 640 -4.73 -10.17 1.07
C VAL A 640 -5.08 -9.36 -0.16
N GLN A 641 -4.48 -9.62 -1.31
CA GLN A 641 -4.66 -8.87 -2.56
C GLN A 641 -5.11 -9.80 -3.69
N GLY A 642 -6.14 -9.37 -4.42
CA GLY A 642 -6.71 -10.07 -5.56
C GLY A 642 -7.20 -9.10 -6.63
N GLY A 643 -7.97 -9.62 -7.61
CA GLY A 643 -8.55 -8.82 -8.70
C GLY A 643 -7.64 -8.64 -9.92
N ASP A 644 -6.52 -9.37 -9.97
CA ASP A 644 -5.61 -9.41 -11.10
C ASP A 644 -5.92 -10.61 -12.02
N PRO A 645 -6.38 -10.40 -13.27
CA PRO A 645 -6.68 -11.49 -14.20
C PRO A 645 -5.43 -12.22 -14.71
N ARG A 646 -4.23 -11.60 -14.67
CA ARG A 646 -2.96 -12.23 -15.06
C ARG A 646 -2.40 -13.10 -13.94
N GLY A 647 -2.64 -12.72 -12.68
CA GLY A 647 -2.14 -13.41 -11.49
C GLY A 647 -0.66 -13.15 -11.19
N ASP A 648 -0.01 -12.21 -11.88
CA ASP A 648 1.39 -11.80 -11.71
C ASP A 648 1.54 -10.46 -10.97
N GLY A 649 0.44 -9.82 -10.61
CA GLY A 649 0.40 -8.50 -9.96
C GLY A 649 0.28 -7.33 -10.93
N ASN A 650 0.34 -7.55 -12.25
CA ASN A 650 0.38 -6.49 -13.25
C ASN A 650 -0.90 -6.40 -14.10
N GLY A 651 -1.87 -7.30 -13.91
CA GLY A 651 -3.11 -7.32 -14.68
C GLY A 651 -4.13 -6.29 -14.21
N GLY A 652 -5.01 -5.88 -15.14
CA GLY A 652 -6.07 -4.91 -14.89
C GLY A 652 -7.23 -5.07 -15.90
N PRO A 653 -8.23 -4.20 -15.83
CA PRO A 653 -9.44 -4.28 -16.66
C PRO A 653 -9.27 -3.64 -18.06
N GLY A 654 -8.05 -3.29 -18.49
CA GLY A 654 -7.76 -2.58 -19.73
C GLY A 654 -7.98 -1.06 -19.64
N TYR A 655 -8.11 -0.53 -18.43
CA TYR A 655 -8.22 0.92 -18.16
C TYR A 655 -7.85 1.23 -16.72
N GLN A 656 -7.67 2.52 -16.43
CA GLN A 656 -7.38 3.03 -15.10
C GLN A 656 -8.47 3.99 -14.61
N ILE A 657 -8.64 4.04 -13.29
CA ILE A 657 -9.52 4.97 -12.58
C ILE A 657 -8.72 5.90 -11.69
N ARG A 658 -9.23 7.10 -11.48
CA ARG A 658 -8.61 8.11 -10.62
C ARG A 658 -8.70 7.71 -9.15
N CYS A 659 -7.68 8.07 -8.39
CA CYS A 659 -7.69 7.91 -6.95
C CYS A 659 -8.76 8.80 -6.30
N GLU A 660 -9.54 8.23 -5.41
CA GLU A 660 -10.46 8.94 -4.52
C GLU A 660 -9.96 8.87 -3.08
N ILE A 661 -8.73 9.37 -2.87
CA ILE A 661 -8.09 9.38 -1.55
C ILE A 661 -9.03 10.03 -0.54
N ASN A 662 -9.14 9.43 0.64
CA ASN A 662 -10.08 9.86 1.66
C ASN A 662 -9.51 9.65 3.08
N GLU A 663 -10.24 10.14 4.07
CA GLU A 663 -9.82 10.16 5.47
C GLU A 663 -10.10 8.84 6.22
N VAL A 664 -10.68 7.83 5.55
CA VAL A 664 -10.99 6.53 6.16
C VAL A 664 -9.68 5.78 6.45
N PRO A 665 -9.41 5.42 7.72
CA PRO A 665 -8.14 4.77 8.07
C PRO A 665 -8.10 3.31 7.62
N TYR A 666 -6.91 2.81 7.31
CA TYR A 666 -6.64 1.41 7.08
C TYR A 666 -6.62 0.61 8.39
N ALA A 667 -7.80 0.44 8.99
CA ALA A 667 -8.02 -0.46 10.11
C ALA A 667 -8.00 -1.93 9.62
N ARG A 668 -8.05 -2.91 10.56
CA ARG A 668 -8.25 -4.32 10.19
C ARG A 668 -9.55 -4.48 9.39
N GLY A 669 -9.49 -5.16 8.26
CA GLY A 669 -10.62 -5.38 7.36
C GLY A 669 -10.96 -4.18 6.45
N ALA A 670 -10.15 -3.11 6.44
CA ALA A 670 -10.30 -2.06 5.44
C ALA A 670 -9.92 -2.60 4.05
N VAL A 671 -10.69 -2.18 3.03
CA VAL A 671 -10.49 -2.59 1.64
C VAL A 671 -10.04 -1.39 0.82
N GLY A 672 -8.87 -1.52 0.21
CA GLY A 672 -8.25 -0.47 -0.59
C GLY A 672 -8.06 -0.86 -2.04
N MET A 673 -8.07 0.14 -2.94
CA MET A 673 -7.67 -0.03 -4.33
C MET A 673 -6.15 -0.14 -4.41
N ALA A 674 -5.65 -1.22 -5.04
CA ALA A 674 -4.22 -1.37 -5.30
C ALA A 674 -3.77 -0.44 -6.42
N LEU A 675 -2.58 0.14 -6.27
CA LEU A 675 -2.02 1.15 -7.17
C LEU A 675 -0.55 0.86 -7.46
N SER A 676 -0.10 1.15 -8.67
CA SER A 676 1.31 1.25 -9.09
C SER A 676 1.77 2.73 -9.14
N GLY A 677 1.10 3.61 -8.44
CA GLY A 677 1.29 5.06 -8.41
C GLY A 677 -0.07 5.77 -8.35
N LYS A 678 -0.07 7.11 -8.22
CA LYS A 678 -1.29 7.91 -8.17
C LYS A 678 -2.07 7.78 -9.49
N ASP A 679 -3.38 7.52 -9.38
CA ASP A 679 -4.33 7.42 -10.51
C ASP A 679 -4.19 6.16 -11.39
N THR A 680 -3.55 5.10 -10.90
CA THR A 680 -3.39 3.82 -11.59
C THR A 680 -4.34 2.72 -11.11
N GLY A 681 -5.42 3.07 -10.41
CA GLY A 681 -6.43 2.12 -9.95
C GLY A 681 -7.10 1.40 -11.12
N GLY A 682 -7.49 0.14 -10.92
CA GLY A 682 -8.13 -0.68 -11.94
C GLY A 682 -9.11 -1.69 -11.34
N SER A 683 -8.71 -2.97 -11.39
CA SER A 683 -9.48 -4.07 -10.80
C SER A 683 -8.84 -4.67 -9.56
N GLN A 684 -7.57 -4.40 -9.28
CA GLN A 684 -6.89 -4.98 -8.13
C GLN A 684 -7.28 -4.26 -6.83
N TRP A 685 -7.57 -5.05 -5.80
CA TRP A 685 -7.92 -4.56 -4.47
C TRP A 685 -7.32 -5.44 -3.39
N PHE A 686 -7.18 -4.88 -2.18
CA PHE A 686 -6.62 -5.60 -1.04
C PHE A 686 -7.43 -5.37 0.24
N ILE A 687 -7.36 -6.35 1.14
CA ILE A 687 -7.95 -6.30 2.50
C ILE A 687 -6.81 -6.31 3.51
N THR A 688 -6.86 -5.46 4.53
CA THR A 688 -5.86 -5.41 5.59
C THR A 688 -6.12 -6.45 6.69
N HIS A 689 -5.12 -7.28 7.01
CA HIS A 689 -5.16 -8.24 8.14
C HIS A 689 -5.07 -7.58 9.51
N SER A 690 -4.42 -6.43 9.57
CA SER A 690 -4.21 -5.61 10.76
C SER A 690 -4.17 -4.14 10.36
N PRO A 691 -4.23 -3.20 11.30
CA PRO A 691 -4.10 -1.78 10.98
C PRO A 691 -2.79 -1.45 10.25
N GLN A 692 -2.90 -0.65 9.17
CA GLN A 692 -1.77 -0.27 8.33
C GLN A 692 -1.70 1.26 8.16
N PRO A 693 -1.32 2.01 9.20
CA PRO A 693 -1.41 3.47 9.20
C PRO A 693 -0.56 4.15 8.13
N HIS A 694 0.49 3.50 7.65
CA HIS A 694 1.32 4.02 6.57
C HIS A 694 0.61 4.09 5.21
N LEU A 695 -0.53 3.37 5.05
CA LEU A 695 -1.37 3.43 3.86
C LEU A 695 -2.42 4.55 3.95
N ASP A 696 -2.69 5.09 5.14
CA ASP A 696 -3.68 6.16 5.34
C ASP A 696 -3.35 7.36 4.45
N GLY A 697 -4.37 7.85 3.71
CA GLY A 697 -4.20 8.98 2.80
C GLY A 697 -3.23 8.76 1.62
N GLY A 698 -2.84 7.51 1.33
CA GLY A 698 -2.03 7.16 0.17
C GLY A 698 -2.76 6.27 -0.84
N TYR A 699 -3.82 5.60 -0.37
CA TYR A 699 -4.64 4.69 -1.17
C TYR A 699 -6.12 4.93 -0.91
N THR A 700 -6.96 4.74 -1.93
CA THR A 700 -8.41 4.87 -1.80
C THR A 700 -9.00 3.74 -0.97
N VAL A 701 -9.55 4.02 0.21
CA VAL A 701 -10.41 3.08 0.94
C VAL A 701 -11.81 3.16 0.37
N PHE A 702 -12.35 2.05 -0.14
CA PHE A 702 -13.66 2.02 -0.77
C PHE A 702 -14.66 1.03 -0.14
N ALA A 703 -14.17 0.18 0.78
CA ALA A 703 -15.02 -0.77 1.49
C ALA A 703 -14.40 -1.19 2.84
N ARG A 704 -15.17 -1.96 3.61
CA ARG A 704 -14.71 -2.62 4.84
C ARG A 704 -15.38 -3.99 4.99
N VAL A 705 -14.67 -4.96 5.55
CA VAL A 705 -15.23 -6.25 5.94
C VAL A 705 -16.18 -6.04 7.12
N VAL A 706 -17.40 -6.51 6.99
CA VAL A 706 -18.44 -6.42 8.05
C VAL A 706 -18.85 -7.80 8.60
N GLU A 707 -18.52 -8.87 7.89
CA GLU A 707 -18.79 -10.25 8.27
C GLU A 707 -17.77 -11.17 7.63
N GLY A 708 -17.29 -12.21 8.33
CA GLY A 708 -16.40 -13.24 7.78
C GLY A 708 -14.92 -12.84 7.76
N MET A 709 -14.45 -11.98 8.67
CA MET A 709 -13.04 -11.62 8.75
C MET A 709 -12.15 -12.82 9.07
N GLU A 710 -12.66 -13.84 9.74
CA GLU A 710 -12.01 -15.15 9.99
C GLU A 710 -11.84 -15.96 8.69
N ILE A 711 -12.69 -15.74 7.68
CA ILE A 711 -12.51 -16.33 6.34
C ILE A 711 -11.33 -15.64 5.65
N VAL A 712 -11.28 -14.30 5.70
CA VAL A 712 -10.18 -13.50 5.12
C VAL A 712 -8.84 -13.93 5.72
N ASP A 713 -8.75 -14.17 7.03
CA ASP A 713 -7.52 -14.61 7.70
C ASP A 713 -7.03 -15.99 7.20
N ARG A 714 -7.93 -16.84 6.71
CA ARG A 714 -7.59 -18.18 6.20
C ARG A 714 -7.28 -18.22 4.71
N ILE A 715 -7.43 -17.12 3.98
CA ILE A 715 -7.08 -17.06 2.56
C ILE A 715 -5.58 -17.29 2.39
N THR A 716 -5.25 -18.15 1.46
CA THR A 716 -3.87 -18.45 1.04
C THR A 716 -3.65 -18.00 -0.40
N ARG A 717 -2.40 -17.75 -0.78
CA ARG A 717 -2.05 -17.42 -2.17
C ARG A 717 -2.53 -18.54 -3.09
N GLY A 718 -3.28 -18.17 -4.13
CA GLY A 718 -3.86 -19.08 -5.12
C GLY A 718 -5.30 -19.51 -4.81
N ASP A 719 -5.88 -19.22 -3.62
CA ASP A 719 -7.32 -19.33 -3.43
C ASP A 719 -8.06 -18.38 -4.36
N ARG A 720 -9.24 -18.78 -4.82
CA ARG A 720 -9.98 -18.04 -5.86
C ARG A 720 -11.19 -17.34 -5.32
N ILE A 721 -11.52 -16.23 -5.97
CA ILE A 721 -12.82 -15.60 -5.90
C ILE A 721 -13.75 -16.39 -6.81
N LEU A 722 -14.74 -17.07 -6.26
CA LEU A 722 -15.70 -17.87 -7.04
C LEU A 722 -16.79 -17.00 -7.65
N ALA A 723 -17.31 -16.04 -6.89
CA ALA A 723 -18.29 -15.06 -7.33
C ALA A 723 -18.37 -13.87 -6.39
N ILE A 724 -18.79 -12.71 -6.90
CA ILE A 724 -19.13 -11.53 -6.12
C ILE A 724 -20.58 -11.14 -6.38
N ASN A 725 -21.42 -11.15 -5.33
CA ASN A 725 -22.81 -10.76 -5.41
C ASN A 725 -23.04 -9.45 -4.68
N VAL A 726 -23.59 -8.43 -5.36
CA VAL A 726 -23.81 -7.09 -4.81
C VAL A 726 -25.29 -6.86 -4.55
N ALA A 727 -25.64 -6.49 -3.31
CA ALA A 727 -26.96 -6.09 -2.88
C ALA A 727 -26.99 -4.62 -2.48
N GLU A 728 -28.00 -3.89 -2.98
CA GLU A 728 -28.24 -2.48 -2.68
C GLU A 728 -29.58 -2.35 -1.94
N THR A 729 -29.57 -1.83 -0.72
CA THR A 729 -30.76 -1.61 0.10
C THR A 729 -30.87 -0.13 0.48
N ARG A 730 -32.07 0.47 0.38
CA ARG A 730 -32.24 1.87 0.81
C ARG A 730 -31.86 2.03 2.27
N ARG A 731 -31.07 3.05 2.59
CA ARG A 731 -30.87 3.44 4.00
C ARG A 731 -32.22 3.92 4.55
N LYS A 732 -32.68 3.30 5.67
CA LYS A 732 -33.89 3.72 6.37
C LYS A 732 -33.73 5.08 7.03
#